data_60dcdacc8dcaa46b894d1c904b885345
#
_entry.id   60dcdacc8dcaa46b894d1c904b885345
#
_cell.length_a   1.000
_cell.length_b   1.000
_cell.length_c   1.000
_cell.angle_alpha   90.00
_cell.angle_beta   90.00
_cell.angle_gamma   90.00
#
_symmetry.space_group_name_H-M   'P 1'
#
loop_
_entity.id
_entity.type
_entity.pdbx_description
1 polymer ?
#
loop_
_entity_poly.entity_id
_entity_poly.type
_entity_poly.pdbx_seq_one_letter_code
_entity_poly.pdbx_strand_id
1 'polypeptide(L)'
;MLTTAATILGMLGLSSLAWWRYCRVLENTKPSPSSDLHCLKCEPTDDLWVRADHQNGVTWLHEIFERSAARYPSFTALQVPATGEQITYQALNRRAEQIAAAIAPYVNGPDQVVAVSMEQNCADIVAAHLGILKAGATQLFLDPASPISLQKLMMEDASPVLLISNDDDPKHNGLPLLNLSLILNNATVKRSLPTWLDNPEDCLAAVFYTSGTTGQPKGVECPHRGYINLARSYAYFFDFMAGVDATSLTSSLGYDGSISELYSAWVSGAAVVLLTKDEVRSGPDLVPILREQEVTALFCPPVLLSTLSDAPEHDLPYPICRYIIPAGEAFPANLVEPWSRSRRQIINTYGPTEASTDTSRQLLRPGRPVTIGSPFPGVDYIIIEPDKDQALPWGEIGELCIGGCHLAKGYRNQPETTAERFMEHPNYGRLYRTGDRCRIDPSTGQVEFLGRLDAQIKVRGHRVEAQGIESFLQDVIDDIDTAVIDYRNDELIAFVIAPNRSPSDLKHNSTLLAPADWARSIQLELRQQFPEHSVPSRIFLVPQFVLKPLSGKIDRQQLPSMPLNNEAPATSEILQQESAEIEMDQGLGALNICREILGATLNWDDDFIDWGAHSIAMAKLTQALRQAGYHVSVRDLLTDFRTPRLVAQLPLSQTSDTQEAQLNLRQSSGAALKES
;
A
#
# COMPACT_ATOMS: atom_id res chain seq x y z
N MET A 1 -24.25 38.43 -21.09
CA MET A 1 -23.94 37.28 -20.22
C MET A 1 -23.05 36.22 -20.89
N LEU A 2 -23.07 36.02 -22.19
CA LEU A 2 -22.21 35.07 -22.89
C LEU A 2 -20.78 35.58 -23.11
N THR A 3 -20.57 36.89 -23.20
CA THR A 3 -19.27 37.51 -23.44
C THR A 3 -18.40 37.65 -22.17
N THR A 4 -19.02 37.75 -20.99
CA THR A 4 -18.31 37.81 -19.70
C THR A 4 -17.87 36.43 -19.22
N ALA A 5 -18.59 35.39 -19.58
CA ALA A 5 -18.22 33.99 -19.31
C ALA A 5 -16.97 33.56 -20.14
N ALA A 6 -16.84 34.05 -21.38
CA ALA A 6 -15.73 33.74 -22.26
C ALA A 6 -14.38 34.37 -21.80
N THR A 7 -14.41 35.50 -21.11
CA THR A 7 -13.19 36.19 -20.64
C THR A 7 -12.68 35.63 -19.30
N ILE A 8 -13.57 35.11 -18.45
CA ILE A 8 -13.20 34.38 -17.22
C ILE A 8 -12.73 32.94 -17.57
N LEU A 9 -13.28 32.34 -18.60
CA LEU A 9 -12.83 31.06 -19.18
C LEU A 9 -11.46 31.14 -19.85
N GLY A 10 -11.02 32.31 -20.30
CA GLY A 10 -9.72 32.49 -20.95
C GLY A 10 -8.51 32.46 -20.00
N MET A 11 -8.67 32.78 -18.72
CA MET A 11 -7.61 32.68 -17.70
C MET A 11 -7.65 31.35 -16.90
N LEU A 12 -8.74 30.63 -16.99
CA LEU A 12 -8.92 29.29 -16.38
C LEU A 12 -9.01 28.18 -17.45
N GLY A 13 -8.86 28.55 -18.70
CA GLY A 13 -9.42 27.84 -19.86
C GLY A 13 -8.78 26.52 -20.27
N LEU A 14 -7.62 26.17 -19.74
CA LEU A 14 -7.04 24.84 -20.02
C LEU A 14 -7.51 23.78 -19.01
N SER A 15 -7.76 24.15 -17.76
CA SER A 15 -8.17 23.23 -16.70
C SER A 15 -9.65 22.82 -16.79
N SER A 16 -10.56 23.71 -17.22
CA SER A 16 -11.99 23.43 -17.29
C SER A 16 -12.40 22.60 -18.51
N LEU A 17 -11.72 22.77 -19.64
CA LEU A 17 -11.92 21.94 -20.84
C LEU A 17 -11.32 20.54 -20.66
N ALA A 18 -10.17 20.43 -20.03
CA ALA A 18 -9.58 19.16 -19.64
C ALA A 18 -10.46 18.45 -18.64
N TRP A 19 -10.97 19.15 -17.62
CA TRP A 19 -11.89 18.59 -16.63
C TRP A 19 -13.23 18.14 -17.24
N TRP A 20 -13.85 18.94 -18.12
CA TRP A 20 -15.09 18.60 -18.82
C TRP A 20 -14.91 17.41 -19.79
N ARG A 21 -13.80 17.38 -20.54
CA ARG A 21 -13.44 16.24 -21.38
C ARG A 21 -13.16 15.00 -20.55
N TYR A 22 -12.47 15.14 -19.43
CA TYR A 22 -12.14 14.06 -18.50
C TYR A 22 -13.39 13.45 -17.83
N CYS A 23 -14.29 14.28 -17.31
CA CYS A 23 -15.58 13.79 -16.79
C CYS A 23 -16.40 13.08 -17.86
N ARG A 24 -16.36 13.57 -19.11
CA ARG A 24 -17.03 12.94 -20.25
C ARG A 24 -16.39 11.62 -20.64
N VAL A 25 -15.07 11.47 -20.47
CA VAL A 25 -14.33 10.22 -20.69
C VAL A 25 -14.67 9.18 -19.62
N LEU A 26 -14.71 9.60 -18.35
CA LEU A 26 -15.10 8.71 -17.26
C LEU A 26 -16.58 8.31 -17.31
N GLU A 27 -17.45 9.18 -17.83
CA GLU A 27 -18.88 8.91 -18.01
C GLU A 27 -19.18 8.15 -19.32
N ASN A 28 -18.38 8.33 -20.37
CA ASN A 28 -18.60 7.73 -21.68
C ASN A 28 -17.80 6.45 -21.94
N THR A 29 -16.86 6.06 -21.10
CA THR A 29 -16.36 4.69 -21.09
C THR A 29 -17.40 3.78 -20.41
N LYS A 30 -18.62 3.76 -20.94
CA LYS A 30 -19.50 2.61 -20.70
C LYS A 30 -18.76 1.44 -21.34
N PRO A 31 -18.53 0.35 -20.59
CA PRO A 31 -18.12 -0.88 -21.24
C PRO A 31 -19.13 -1.11 -22.36
N SER A 32 -18.67 -1.15 -23.60
CA SER A 32 -19.56 -1.61 -24.67
C SER A 32 -19.89 -3.03 -24.27
N PRO A 33 -21.17 -3.41 -24.16
CA PRO A 33 -21.48 -4.82 -24.05
C PRO A 33 -20.85 -5.45 -25.29
N SER A 34 -19.75 -6.17 -25.11
CA SER A 34 -19.29 -7.10 -26.13
C SER A 34 -20.49 -7.97 -26.45
N SER A 35 -20.60 -8.49 -27.65
CA SER A 35 -21.61 -9.50 -27.99
C SER A 35 -21.52 -10.74 -27.08
N ASP A 36 -20.49 -10.81 -26.27
CA ASP A 36 -20.22 -11.82 -25.26
C ASP A 36 -20.54 -11.26 -23.86
N LEU A 37 -21.67 -11.67 -23.31
CA LEU A 37 -22.13 -11.32 -21.95
C LEU A 37 -21.29 -11.95 -20.81
N HIS A 38 -20.20 -12.66 -21.14
CA HIS A 38 -19.36 -13.35 -20.15
C HIS A 38 -18.00 -12.65 -19.98
N CYS A 39 -17.59 -11.79 -20.93
CA CYS A 39 -16.31 -11.09 -20.87
C CYS A 39 -16.51 -9.57 -20.80
N LEU A 40 -15.89 -8.94 -19.81
CA LEU A 40 -15.85 -7.50 -19.66
C LEU A 40 -14.52 -6.97 -20.18
N LYS A 41 -14.56 -6.12 -21.21
CA LYS A 41 -13.41 -5.45 -21.83
C LYS A 41 -13.60 -3.96 -21.83
N CYS A 42 -12.49 -3.22 -21.79
CA CYS A 42 -12.48 -1.80 -22.04
C CYS A 42 -11.86 -1.56 -23.42
N GLU A 43 -12.67 -1.09 -24.35
CA GLU A 43 -12.20 -0.65 -25.67
C GLU A 43 -11.81 0.83 -25.58
N PRO A 44 -10.54 1.20 -25.86
CA PRO A 44 -10.16 2.61 -25.89
C PRO A 44 -10.81 3.29 -27.08
N THR A 45 -11.35 4.49 -26.88
CA THR A 45 -11.79 5.33 -28.00
C THR A 45 -10.58 5.95 -28.70
N ASP A 46 -10.58 6.00 -30.03
CA ASP A 46 -9.45 6.45 -30.85
C ASP A 46 -8.89 7.82 -30.43
N ASP A 47 -9.75 8.76 -30.03
CA ASP A 47 -9.35 10.11 -29.59
C ASP A 47 -8.49 10.15 -28.32
N LEU A 48 -8.44 9.07 -27.57
CA LEU A 48 -7.82 9.03 -26.25
C LEU A 48 -6.49 8.28 -26.23
N TRP A 49 -6.27 7.35 -27.13
CA TRP A 49 -4.94 6.79 -27.38
C TRP A 49 -3.95 7.85 -27.89
N VAL A 50 -4.42 8.93 -28.51
CA VAL A 50 -3.59 10.04 -28.99
C VAL A 50 -2.75 10.68 -27.86
N ARG A 51 -3.21 10.68 -26.61
CA ARG A 51 -2.41 11.17 -25.46
C ARG A 51 -1.22 10.27 -25.13
N ALA A 52 -1.37 8.98 -25.32
CA ALA A 52 -0.31 8.00 -25.13
C ALA A 52 0.50 7.77 -26.41
N ASP A 53 0.17 8.47 -27.52
CA ASP A 53 0.75 8.25 -28.85
C ASP A 53 2.27 8.50 -28.89
N HIS A 54 2.78 9.41 -28.06
CA HIS A 54 4.21 9.61 -27.91
C HIS A 54 4.96 8.41 -27.28
N GLN A 55 4.23 7.44 -26.76
CA GLN A 55 4.74 6.15 -26.26
C GLN A 55 4.54 4.98 -27.24
N ASN A 56 4.06 5.23 -28.44
CA ASN A 56 3.91 4.18 -29.45
C ASN A 56 5.28 3.59 -29.83
N GLY A 57 5.33 2.25 -29.99
CA GLY A 57 6.55 1.53 -30.29
C GLY A 57 7.53 1.41 -29.12
N VAL A 58 7.11 1.69 -27.86
CA VAL A 58 7.86 1.32 -26.66
C VAL A 58 7.77 -0.19 -26.50
N THR A 59 8.91 -0.82 -26.31
CA THR A 59 9.04 -2.27 -26.10
C THR A 59 9.71 -2.60 -24.76
N TRP A 60 10.45 -1.63 -24.19
CA TRP A 60 11.06 -1.72 -22.88
C TRP A 60 10.45 -0.72 -21.91
N LEU A 61 10.19 -1.11 -20.67
CA LEU A 61 9.60 -0.23 -19.67
C LEU A 61 10.41 1.06 -19.45
N HIS A 62 11.75 0.98 -19.43
CA HIS A 62 12.61 2.15 -19.24
C HIS A 62 12.56 3.17 -20.40
N GLU A 63 12.14 2.77 -21.59
CA GLU A 63 12.01 3.68 -22.73
C GLU A 63 10.95 4.75 -22.50
N ILE A 64 9.93 4.46 -21.66
CA ILE A 64 8.94 5.46 -21.22
C ILE A 64 9.65 6.62 -20.52
N PHE A 65 10.54 6.31 -19.59
CA PHE A 65 11.34 7.32 -18.90
C PHE A 65 12.30 8.04 -19.86
N GLU A 66 13.00 7.32 -20.75
CA GLU A 66 13.94 7.88 -21.71
C GLU A 66 13.27 8.89 -22.64
N ARG A 67 12.07 8.59 -23.13
CA ARG A 67 11.28 9.51 -23.98
C ARG A 67 10.92 10.79 -23.23
N SER A 68 10.52 10.68 -21.98
CA SER A 68 10.25 11.84 -21.11
C SER A 68 11.54 12.62 -20.81
N ALA A 69 12.65 11.93 -20.57
CA ALA A 69 13.96 12.57 -20.38
C ALA A 69 14.44 13.33 -21.64
N ALA A 70 14.18 12.79 -22.82
CA ALA A 70 14.48 13.49 -24.08
C ALA A 70 13.58 14.71 -24.32
N ARG A 71 12.30 14.63 -23.92
CA ARG A 71 11.31 15.69 -24.13
C ARG A 71 11.37 16.79 -23.09
N TYR A 72 11.69 16.45 -21.82
CA TYR A 72 11.65 17.34 -20.66
C TYR A 72 12.95 17.26 -19.84
N PRO A 73 14.14 17.43 -20.45
CA PRO A 73 15.43 17.14 -19.82
C PRO A 73 15.70 17.94 -18.55
N SER A 74 15.21 19.18 -18.48
CA SER A 74 15.44 20.10 -17.35
C SER A 74 14.36 20.05 -16.28
N PHE A 75 13.23 19.34 -16.50
CA PHE A 75 12.20 19.23 -15.47
C PHE A 75 12.63 18.25 -14.39
N THR A 76 12.11 18.44 -13.19
CA THR A 76 12.34 17.55 -12.06
C THR A 76 11.67 16.18 -12.33
N ALA A 77 12.45 15.11 -12.28
CA ALA A 77 11.99 13.75 -12.41
C ALA A 77 11.74 13.08 -11.04
N LEU A 78 12.55 13.49 -10.04
CA LEU A 78 12.51 12.92 -8.70
C LEU A 78 12.84 13.96 -7.64
N GLN A 79 12.10 13.96 -6.55
CA GLN A 79 12.32 14.73 -5.32
C GLN A 79 12.50 13.75 -4.16
N VAL A 80 13.45 14.01 -3.28
CA VAL A 80 13.74 13.19 -2.10
C VAL A 80 13.70 14.07 -0.85
N PRO A 81 12.55 14.22 -0.18
CA PRO A 81 12.39 15.12 0.96
C PRO A 81 13.40 14.86 2.08
N ALA A 82 13.65 13.60 2.41
CA ALA A 82 14.57 13.18 3.46
C ALA A 82 16.00 13.75 3.30
N THR A 83 16.46 13.99 2.07
CA THR A 83 17.79 14.54 1.77
C THR A 83 17.73 15.95 1.21
N GLY A 84 16.55 16.43 0.82
CA GLY A 84 16.36 17.68 0.09
C GLY A 84 16.83 17.62 -1.37
N GLU A 85 17.17 16.44 -1.91
CA GLU A 85 17.65 16.27 -3.28
C GLU A 85 16.49 16.42 -4.27
N GLN A 86 16.75 17.21 -5.34
CA GLN A 86 15.90 17.28 -6.52
C GLN A 86 16.75 16.94 -7.74
N ILE A 87 16.30 15.98 -8.54
CA ILE A 87 17.05 15.51 -9.70
C ILE A 87 16.22 15.64 -10.97
N THR A 88 16.83 16.23 -12.02
CA THR A 88 16.15 16.39 -13.30
C THR A 88 16.09 15.09 -14.10
N TYR A 89 15.17 15.02 -15.07
CA TYR A 89 15.07 13.88 -15.98
C TYR A 89 16.41 13.55 -16.65
N GLN A 90 17.14 14.57 -17.15
CA GLN A 90 18.45 14.35 -17.78
C GLN A 90 19.49 13.80 -16.80
N ALA A 91 19.50 14.33 -15.56
CA ALA A 91 20.47 13.89 -14.55
C ALA A 91 20.19 12.47 -14.06
N LEU A 92 18.92 12.13 -13.82
CA LEU A 92 18.51 10.79 -13.43
C LEU A 92 18.79 9.78 -14.56
N ASN A 93 18.50 10.16 -15.82
CA ASN A 93 18.82 9.34 -16.98
C ASN A 93 20.32 9.04 -17.09
N ARG A 94 21.17 10.04 -16.85
CA ARG A 94 22.64 9.86 -16.86
C ARG A 94 23.10 8.92 -15.76
N ARG A 95 22.59 9.05 -14.53
CA ARG A 95 22.90 8.11 -13.43
C ARG A 95 22.49 6.68 -13.82
N ALA A 96 21.31 6.51 -14.36
CA ALA A 96 20.83 5.19 -14.80
C ALA A 96 21.70 4.59 -15.91
N GLU A 97 22.20 5.40 -16.86
CA GLU A 97 23.13 4.98 -17.90
C GLU A 97 24.50 4.54 -17.35
N GLN A 98 25.02 5.23 -16.34
CA GLN A 98 26.26 4.84 -15.65
C GLN A 98 26.10 3.48 -14.96
N ILE A 99 24.97 3.27 -14.27
CA ILE A 99 24.64 2.00 -13.60
C ILE A 99 24.45 0.89 -14.64
N ALA A 100 23.71 1.13 -15.72
CA ALA A 100 23.50 0.16 -16.78
C ALA A 100 24.82 -0.30 -17.40
N ALA A 101 25.74 0.62 -17.63
CA ALA A 101 27.07 0.31 -18.18
C ALA A 101 27.91 -0.54 -17.21
N ALA A 102 27.80 -0.32 -15.90
CA ALA A 102 28.47 -1.13 -14.88
C ALA A 102 27.87 -2.54 -14.76
N ILE A 103 26.55 -2.67 -14.98
CA ILE A 103 25.83 -3.96 -14.95
C ILE A 103 26.11 -4.79 -16.21
N ALA A 104 26.22 -4.15 -17.38
CA ALA A 104 26.29 -4.82 -18.69
C ALA A 104 27.31 -5.99 -18.78
N PRO A 105 28.51 -5.94 -18.16
CA PRO A 105 29.44 -7.09 -18.20
C PRO A 105 28.93 -8.37 -17.53
N TYR A 106 27.93 -8.27 -16.66
CA TYR A 106 27.37 -9.39 -15.89
C TYR A 106 26.12 -9.96 -16.54
N VAL A 107 25.50 -9.25 -17.48
CA VAL A 107 24.23 -9.64 -18.12
C VAL A 107 24.51 -10.16 -19.53
N ASN A 108 24.42 -11.48 -19.70
CA ASN A 108 24.79 -12.18 -20.93
C ASN A 108 23.58 -12.82 -21.68
N GLY A 109 22.36 -12.64 -21.17
CA GLY A 109 21.14 -13.19 -21.75
C GLY A 109 19.87 -12.57 -21.17
N PRO A 110 18.70 -12.90 -21.74
CA PRO A 110 17.42 -12.41 -21.25
C PRO A 110 17.10 -12.96 -19.85
N ASP A 111 16.22 -12.25 -19.14
CA ASP A 111 15.65 -12.65 -17.86
C ASP A 111 16.68 -12.90 -16.72
N GLN A 112 17.94 -12.45 -16.92
CA GLN A 112 18.95 -12.51 -15.87
C GLN A 112 18.66 -11.49 -14.77
N VAL A 113 18.63 -11.97 -13.52
CA VAL A 113 18.23 -11.17 -12.36
C VAL A 113 19.43 -10.40 -11.80
N VAL A 114 19.22 -9.11 -11.55
CA VAL A 114 20.11 -8.24 -10.76
C VAL A 114 19.38 -7.89 -9.47
N ALA A 115 19.97 -8.25 -8.33
CA ALA A 115 19.43 -7.94 -7.02
C ALA A 115 19.93 -6.58 -6.52
N VAL A 116 19.07 -5.88 -5.76
CA VAL A 116 19.39 -4.62 -5.08
C VAL A 116 19.03 -4.76 -3.62
N SER A 117 19.99 -4.48 -2.72
CA SER A 117 19.77 -4.42 -1.28
C SER A 117 20.22 -3.05 -0.76
N MET A 118 19.28 -2.10 -0.71
CA MET A 118 19.50 -0.72 -0.30
C MET A 118 18.27 -0.16 0.37
N GLU A 119 18.45 0.78 1.30
CA GLU A 119 17.37 1.57 1.86
C GLU A 119 16.78 2.53 0.82
N GLN A 120 15.46 2.71 0.85
CA GLN A 120 14.74 3.62 -0.04
C GLN A 120 14.74 5.05 0.52
N ASN A 121 15.90 5.68 0.56
CA ASN A 121 16.11 7.01 1.15
C ASN A 121 16.92 7.97 0.27
N CYS A 122 17.26 7.59 -0.95
CA CYS A 122 18.05 8.40 -1.88
C CYS A 122 17.66 8.15 -3.34
N ALA A 123 18.03 9.07 -4.23
CA ALA A 123 17.73 8.99 -5.67
C ALA A 123 18.43 7.80 -6.36
N ASP A 124 19.51 7.29 -5.78
CA ASP A 124 20.32 6.27 -6.42
C ASP A 124 19.61 4.91 -6.52
N ILE A 125 18.69 4.61 -5.58
CA ILE A 125 17.86 3.39 -5.67
C ILE A 125 16.91 3.42 -6.88
N VAL A 126 16.37 4.59 -7.20
CA VAL A 126 15.52 4.80 -8.38
C VAL A 126 16.36 4.79 -9.66
N ALA A 127 17.59 5.33 -9.60
CA ALA A 127 18.53 5.22 -10.71
C ALA A 127 18.95 3.77 -10.95
N ALA A 128 19.09 2.95 -9.89
CA ALA A 128 19.38 1.51 -10.01
C ALA A 128 18.23 0.77 -10.71
N HIS A 129 16.95 1.06 -10.34
CA HIS A 129 15.79 0.54 -11.05
C HIS A 129 15.89 0.76 -12.57
N LEU A 130 16.08 2.01 -12.99
CA LEU A 130 16.21 2.36 -14.40
C LEU A 130 17.47 1.73 -15.03
N GLY A 131 18.58 1.71 -14.31
CA GLY A 131 19.86 1.16 -14.79
C GLY A 131 19.79 -0.34 -15.08
N ILE A 132 19.13 -1.11 -14.23
CA ILE A 132 18.90 -2.55 -14.40
C ILE A 132 18.10 -2.80 -15.67
N LEU A 133 16.96 -2.12 -15.82
CA LEU A 133 16.10 -2.26 -17.00
C LEU A 133 16.83 -1.83 -18.28
N LYS A 134 17.63 -0.75 -18.22
CA LYS A 134 18.47 -0.29 -19.34
C LYS A 134 19.56 -1.29 -19.72
N ALA A 135 20.05 -2.09 -18.79
CA ALA A 135 21.01 -3.16 -19.07
C ALA A 135 20.34 -4.40 -19.70
N GLY A 136 19.00 -4.41 -19.82
CA GLY A 136 18.22 -5.57 -20.29
C GLY A 136 18.11 -6.68 -19.24
N ALA A 137 18.29 -6.35 -17.97
CA ALA A 137 18.21 -7.28 -16.86
C ALA A 137 16.86 -7.19 -16.13
N THR A 138 16.54 -8.24 -15.41
CA THR A 138 15.36 -8.35 -14.54
C THR A 138 15.71 -7.83 -13.15
N GLN A 139 14.91 -6.94 -12.60
CA GLN A 139 15.15 -6.42 -11.26
C GLN A 139 14.60 -7.34 -10.16
N LEU A 140 15.33 -7.37 -9.03
CA LEU A 140 14.89 -7.89 -7.75
C LEU A 140 15.29 -6.92 -6.65
N PHE A 141 14.36 -6.23 -6.02
CA PHE A 141 14.63 -5.39 -4.86
C PHE A 141 14.35 -6.17 -3.57
N LEU A 142 15.38 -6.23 -2.71
CA LEU A 142 15.32 -6.79 -1.37
C LEU A 142 15.15 -5.64 -0.37
N ASP A 143 14.21 -5.77 0.52
CA ASP A 143 14.10 -4.83 1.65
C ASP A 143 15.15 -5.19 2.72
N PRO A 144 16.12 -4.30 3.01
CA PRO A 144 17.15 -4.58 4.03
C PRO A 144 16.57 -4.82 5.44
N ALA A 145 15.37 -4.32 5.71
CA ALA A 145 14.66 -4.53 6.97
C ALA A 145 13.95 -5.89 7.07
N SER A 146 13.81 -6.61 5.95
CA SER A 146 13.24 -7.95 5.95
C SER A 146 14.16 -8.96 6.63
N PRO A 147 13.62 -10.06 7.23
CA PRO A 147 14.42 -11.12 7.81
C PRO A 147 15.48 -11.64 6.86
N ILE A 148 16.69 -11.87 7.38
CA ILE A 148 17.82 -12.39 6.56
C ILE A 148 17.49 -13.77 5.97
N SER A 149 16.75 -14.60 6.70
CA SER A 149 16.25 -15.91 6.22
C SER A 149 15.40 -15.73 4.96
N LEU A 150 14.47 -14.77 4.98
CA LEU A 150 13.61 -14.47 3.84
C LEU A 150 14.39 -13.91 2.64
N GLN A 151 15.33 -12.98 2.89
CA GLN A 151 16.20 -12.46 1.82
C GLN A 151 17.02 -13.58 1.16
N LYS A 152 17.56 -14.53 1.94
CA LYS A 152 18.30 -15.69 1.42
C LYS A 152 17.41 -16.58 0.55
N LEU A 153 16.19 -16.90 0.99
CA LEU A 153 15.25 -17.68 0.20
C LEU A 153 14.95 -17.02 -1.15
N MET A 154 14.70 -15.70 -1.15
CA MET A 154 14.48 -14.94 -2.39
C MET A 154 15.70 -14.97 -3.30
N MET A 155 16.92 -14.84 -2.75
CA MET A 155 18.16 -14.87 -3.51
C MET A 155 18.46 -16.26 -4.10
N GLU A 156 18.20 -17.32 -3.34
CA GLU A 156 18.37 -18.70 -3.82
C GLU A 156 17.39 -19.02 -4.94
N ASP A 157 16.11 -18.65 -4.78
CA ASP A 157 15.07 -18.86 -5.80
C ASP A 157 15.31 -17.99 -7.05
N ALA A 158 15.63 -16.71 -6.88
CA ALA A 158 15.86 -15.78 -8.00
C ALA A 158 17.19 -16.05 -8.71
N SER A 159 18.20 -16.60 -8.04
CA SER A 159 19.54 -16.87 -8.57
C SER A 159 20.13 -15.66 -9.34
N PRO A 160 20.29 -14.48 -8.71
CA PRO A 160 20.77 -13.29 -9.38
C PRO A 160 22.23 -13.45 -9.81
N VAL A 161 22.60 -12.77 -10.91
CA VAL A 161 23.97 -12.75 -11.44
C VAL A 161 24.85 -11.69 -10.77
N LEU A 162 24.21 -10.73 -10.09
CA LEU A 162 24.85 -9.55 -9.52
C LEU A 162 24.00 -9.01 -8.35
N LEU A 163 24.69 -8.50 -7.32
CA LEU A 163 24.10 -7.73 -6.23
C LEU A 163 24.57 -6.28 -6.30
N ILE A 164 23.64 -5.33 -6.17
CA ILE A 164 23.91 -3.92 -6.01
C ILE A 164 23.63 -3.54 -4.55
N SER A 165 24.59 -2.91 -3.87
CA SER A 165 24.45 -2.45 -2.50
C SER A 165 25.44 -1.30 -2.24
N ASN A 166 25.13 -0.46 -1.27
CA ASN A 166 26.09 0.51 -0.71
C ASN A 166 26.87 -0.06 0.49
N ASP A 167 26.55 -1.29 0.91
CA ASP A 167 27.20 -1.96 2.03
C ASP A 167 28.45 -2.71 1.54
N ASP A 168 29.57 -2.52 2.22
CA ASP A 168 30.86 -3.17 1.86
C ASP A 168 30.94 -4.63 2.34
N ASP A 169 30.10 -5.04 3.27
CA ASP A 169 30.00 -6.43 3.75
C ASP A 169 28.59 -7.00 3.49
N PRO A 170 28.32 -7.43 2.25
CA PRO A 170 27.00 -7.94 1.92
C PRO A 170 26.75 -9.28 2.62
N LYS A 171 25.61 -9.37 3.27
CA LYS A 171 25.10 -10.58 3.92
C LYS A 171 24.88 -11.77 2.95
N HIS A 172 25.26 -11.61 1.68
CA HIS A 172 25.04 -12.52 0.56
C HIS A 172 26.36 -12.92 -0.11
N ASN A 173 27.14 -13.76 0.57
CA ASN A 173 28.45 -14.22 0.14
C ASN A 173 28.45 -14.97 -1.21
N GLY A 174 29.38 -14.61 -2.10
CA GLY A 174 29.70 -15.34 -3.32
C GLY A 174 29.19 -14.73 -4.62
N LEU A 175 28.36 -13.68 -4.57
CA LEU A 175 27.94 -12.94 -5.76
C LEU A 175 28.87 -11.77 -6.05
N PRO A 176 29.06 -11.40 -7.35
CA PRO A 176 29.67 -10.12 -7.69
C PRO A 176 28.86 -8.97 -7.05
N LEU A 177 29.55 -8.04 -6.42
CA LEU A 177 28.98 -6.88 -5.76
C LEU A 177 29.33 -5.60 -6.51
N LEU A 178 28.34 -4.76 -6.78
CA LEU A 178 28.54 -3.40 -7.26
C LEU A 178 28.12 -2.39 -6.18
N ASN A 179 29.06 -1.55 -5.76
CA ASN A 179 28.78 -0.42 -4.88
C ASN A 179 28.41 0.80 -5.74
N LEU A 180 27.16 1.32 -5.59
CA LEU A 180 26.64 2.43 -6.39
C LEU A 180 27.42 3.72 -6.20
N SER A 181 27.88 3.99 -4.99
CA SER A 181 28.65 5.21 -4.69
C SER A 181 29.97 5.25 -5.48
N LEU A 182 30.60 4.08 -5.72
CA LEU A 182 31.83 3.98 -6.52
C LEU A 182 31.54 4.12 -8.03
N ILE A 183 30.42 3.59 -8.52
CA ILE A 183 30.03 3.68 -9.92
C ILE A 183 29.74 5.12 -10.34
N LEU A 184 28.96 5.83 -9.54
CA LEU A 184 28.50 7.17 -9.86
C LEU A 184 29.62 8.23 -9.80
N ASN A 185 30.71 7.94 -9.09
CA ASN A 185 31.90 8.79 -9.03
C ASN A 185 32.84 8.60 -10.22
N ASN A 186 32.70 7.52 -11.02
CA ASN A 186 33.55 7.23 -12.17
C ASN A 186 32.84 7.61 -13.47
N ALA A 187 33.34 8.67 -14.15
CA ALA A 187 32.72 9.20 -15.36
C ALA A 187 33.03 8.36 -16.62
N THR A 188 32.02 8.33 -17.49
CA THR A 188 31.98 7.95 -18.92
C THR A 188 32.12 6.47 -19.27
N VAL A 189 30.97 5.81 -19.51
CA VAL A 189 30.89 4.57 -20.25
C VAL A 189 29.87 4.70 -21.39
N LYS A 190 30.25 4.29 -22.60
CA LYS A 190 29.32 4.19 -23.72
C LYS A 190 28.49 2.91 -23.55
N ARG A 191 27.17 3.07 -23.55
CA ARG A 191 26.21 1.96 -23.54
C ARG A 191 26.18 1.27 -24.91
N SER A 192 26.23 -0.06 -24.94
CA SER A 192 25.71 -0.88 -26.03
C SER A 192 24.43 -1.56 -25.53
N LEU A 193 23.32 -1.41 -26.26
CA LEU A 193 22.12 -2.18 -26.00
C LEU A 193 22.40 -3.69 -26.23
N PRO A 194 21.78 -4.57 -25.44
CA PRO A 194 21.84 -6.00 -25.69
C PRO A 194 21.31 -6.31 -27.09
N THR A 195 22.04 -7.14 -27.85
CA THR A 195 21.70 -7.48 -29.25
C THR A 195 20.93 -8.80 -29.39
N TRP A 196 20.58 -9.45 -28.25
CA TRP A 196 20.05 -10.82 -28.25
C TRP A 196 18.51 -10.92 -28.10
N LEU A 197 17.77 -9.83 -28.32
CA LEU A 197 16.37 -9.81 -27.95
C LEU A 197 15.46 -9.75 -29.17
N ASP A 198 14.79 -10.88 -29.48
CA ASP A 198 13.79 -10.97 -30.54
C ASP A 198 12.42 -10.39 -30.13
N ASN A 199 12.03 -10.53 -28.84
CA ASN A 199 10.77 -10.01 -28.27
C ASN A 199 11.01 -9.32 -26.93
N PRO A 200 11.50 -8.08 -26.90
CA PRO A 200 11.88 -7.40 -25.66
C PRO A 200 10.72 -7.18 -24.67
N GLU A 201 9.50 -6.97 -25.18
CA GLU A 201 8.32 -6.76 -24.33
C GLU A 201 7.91 -8.01 -23.53
N ASP A 202 8.29 -9.19 -23.97
CA ASP A 202 8.08 -10.46 -23.27
C ASP A 202 9.20 -10.81 -22.28
N CYS A 203 10.33 -10.10 -22.31
CA CYS A 203 11.37 -10.26 -21.30
C CYS A 203 10.87 -9.78 -19.94
N LEU A 204 11.46 -10.32 -18.86
CA LEU A 204 11.10 -9.95 -17.51
C LEU A 204 11.63 -8.54 -17.16
N ALA A 205 10.74 -7.68 -16.69
CA ALA A 205 11.11 -6.42 -16.07
C ALA A 205 11.48 -6.63 -14.60
N ALA A 206 10.74 -7.49 -13.91
CA ALA A 206 10.91 -7.71 -12.47
C ALA A 206 10.51 -9.12 -12.04
N VAL A 207 11.09 -9.56 -10.91
CA VAL A 207 10.54 -10.61 -10.07
C VAL A 207 10.10 -9.98 -8.76
N PHE A 208 8.79 -10.04 -8.48
CA PHE A 208 8.23 -9.58 -7.21
C PHE A 208 7.85 -10.76 -6.34
N TYR A 209 8.33 -10.77 -5.10
CA TYR A 209 8.01 -11.83 -4.17
C TYR A 209 6.75 -11.51 -3.37
N THR A 210 5.82 -12.45 -3.39
CA THR A 210 4.59 -12.42 -2.59
C THR A 210 4.64 -13.51 -1.53
N SER A 211 3.87 -13.35 -0.45
CA SER A 211 3.70 -14.40 0.55
C SER A 211 3.12 -15.66 -0.10
N GLY A 212 3.67 -16.83 0.25
CA GLY A 212 3.17 -18.11 -0.23
C GLY A 212 2.33 -18.84 0.82
N THR A 213 1.38 -19.65 0.38
CA THR A 213 0.47 -20.43 1.25
C THR A 213 1.21 -21.44 2.17
N THR A 214 2.42 -21.83 1.77
CA THR A 214 3.31 -22.73 2.53
C THR A 214 4.30 -22.00 3.42
N GLY A 215 4.17 -20.66 3.57
CA GLY A 215 5.16 -19.82 4.26
C GLY A 215 6.42 -19.52 3.43
N GLN A 216 6.59 -20.15 2.26
CA GLN A 216 7.68 -19.87 1.33
C GLN A 216 7.26 -18.74 0.36
N PRO A 217 8.12 -17.73 0.11
CA PRO A 217 7.81 -16.68 -0.83
C PRO A 217 7.70 -17.21 -2.26
N LYS A 218 6.79 -16.61 -3.04
CA LYS A 218 6.59 -16.94 -4.46
C LYS A 218 7.09 -15.77 -5.32
N GLY A 219 8.07 -16.01 -6.18
CA GLY A 219 8.58 -15.02 -7.13
C GLY A 219 7.67 -14.94 -8.36
N VAL A 220 6.96 -13.84 -8.53
CA VAL A 220 6.10 -13.59 -9.69
C VAL A 220 6.94 -13.00 -10.81
N GLU A 221 6.96 -13.64 -11.97
CA GLU A 221 7.74 -13.26 -13.15
C GLU A 221 6.95 -12.27 -14.03
N CYS A 222 7.26 -10.99 -13.89
CA CYS A 222 6.51 -9.89 -14.51
C CYS A 222 7.22 -9.36 -15.75
N PRO A 223 6.62 -9.51 -16.97
CA PRO A 223 7.21 -9.02 -18.21
C PRO A 223 7.00 -7.52 -18.41
N HIS A 224 7.82 -6.91 -19.28
CA HIS A 224 7.72 -5.48 -19.62
C HIS A 224 6.36 -5.07 -20.16
N ARG A 225 5.72 -5.91 -21.00
CA ARG A 225 4.47 -5.58 -21.71
C ARG A 225 3.34 -5.15 -20.77
N GLY A 226 3.19 -5.82 -19.62
CA GLY A 226 2.13 -5.49 -18.66
C GLY A 226 2.29 -4.08 -18.10
N TYR A 227 3.49 -3.74 -17.67
CA TYR A 227 3.81 -2.43 -17.11
C TYR A 227 3.82 -1.30 -18.14
N ILE A 228 4.20 -1.60 -19.40
CA ILE A 228 4.09 -0.64 -20.51
C ILE A 228 2.61 -0.28 -20.73
N ASN A 229 1.74 -1.29 -20.78
CA ASN A 229 0.31 -1.06 -20.94
C ASN A 229 -0.30 -0.33 -19.72
N LEU A 230 0.14 -0.66 -18.51
CA LEU A 230 -0.24 0.04 -17.28
C LEU A 230 0.09 1.54 -17.38
N ALA A 231 1.35 1.90 -17.70
CA ALA A 231 1.77 3.28 -17.84
C ALA A 231 0.97 4.04 -18.91
N ARG A 232 0.69 3.40 -20.06
CA ARG A 232 -0.16 3.96 -21.11
C ARG A 232 -1.60 4.16 -20.65
N SER A 233 -2.13 3.23 -19.85
CA SER A 233 -3.46 3.36 -19.24
C SER A 233 -3.51 4.55 -18.28
N TYR A 234 -2.47 4.77 -17.48
CA TYR A 234 -2.38 5.94 -16.61
C TYR A 234 -2.31 7.25 -17.42
N ALA A 235 -1.51 7.32 -18.49
CA ALA A 235 -1.48 8.49 -19.37
C ALA A 235 -2.84 8.76 -20.04
N TYR A 236 -3.62 7.72 -20.25
CA TYR A 236 -4.96 7.81 -20.79
C TYR A 236 -5.98 8.35 -19.78
N PHE A 237 -5.88 7.91 -18.52
CA PHE A 237 -6.88 8.24 -17.48
C PHE A 237 -6.54 9.48 -16.67
N PHE A 238 -5.27 9.88 -16.54
CA PHE A 238 -4.85 11.02 -15.77
C PHE A 238 -4.36 12.16 -16.67
N ASP A 239 -4.70 13.38 -16.30
CA ASP A 239 -4.27 14.59 -17.04
C ASP A 239 -3.02 15.22 -16.42
N PHE A 240 -2.04 14.39 -16.04
CA PHE A 240 -0.79 14.90 -15.47
C PHE A 240 -0.06 15.82 -16.45
N MET A 241 0.42 16.94 -15.95
CA MET A 241 1.15 17.95 -16.70
C MET A 241 2.63 17.91 -16.34
N ALA A 242 3.46 17.83 -17.38
CA ALA A 242 4.92 17.85 -17.25
C ALA A 242 5.41 19.10 -16.52
N GLY A 243 6.28 18.93 -15.52
CA GLY A 243 6.87 20.00 -14.73
C GLY A 243 5.89 20.73 -13.80
N VAL A 244 4.65 20.24 -13.66
CA VAL A 244 3.63 20.81 -12.77
C VAL A 244 3.15 19.78 -11.75
N ASP A 245 2.86 18.56 -12.20
CA ASP A 245 2.35 17.52 -11.33
C ASP A 245 3.47 16.69 -10.70
N ALA A 246 3.18 16.19 -9.51
CA ALA A 246 4.04 15.25 -8.78
C ALA A 246 3.22 14.12 -8.19
N THR A 247 3.72 12.88 -8.30
CA THR A 247 3.14 11.70 -7.65
C THR A 247 3.96 11.32 -6.43
N SER A 248 3.33 10.75 -5.43
CA SER A 248 4.05 10.13 -4.32
C SER A 248 4.61 8.76 -4.72
N LEU A 249 5.79 8.40 -4.23
CA LEU A 249 6.32 7.04 -4.19
C LEU A 249 6.33 6.60 -2.72
N THR A 250 5.26 5.94 -2.31
CA THR A 250 5.04 5.45 -0.94
C THR A 250 5.40 3.98 -0.79
N SER A 251 5.37 3.24 -1.89
CA SER A 251 5.66 1.82 -1.95
C SER A 251 7.16 1.54 -2.02
N SER A 252 7.60 0.44 -1.41
CA SER A 252 8.95 -0.09 -1.63
C SER A 252 9.12 -0.52 -3.08
N LEU A 253 10.31 -0.32 -3.66
CA LEU A 253 10.65 -0.84 -5.00
C LEU A 253 10.63 -2.38 -5.08
N GLY A 254 10.63 -3.06 -3.94
CA GLY A 254 10.39 -4.51 -3.85
C GLY A 254 8.91 -4.90 -3.91
N TYR A 255 8.00 -3.92 -3.98
CA TYR A 255 6.55 -4.11 -4.14
C TYR A 255 6.10 -3.56 -5.49
N ASP A 256 5.28 -4.31 -6.22
CA ASP A 256 4.90 -4.01 -7.60
C ASP A 256 4.11 -2.71 -7.77
N GLY A 257 3.38 -2.26 -6.74
CA GLY A 257 2.70 -0.96 -6.72
C GLY A 257 3.63 0.23 -7.00
N SER A 258 4.93 0.13 -6.69
CA SER A 258 5.93 1.16 -7.00
C SER A 258 6.01 1.46 -8.50
N ILE A 259 5.74 0.48 -9.35
CA ILE A 259 5.73 0.67 -10.82
C ILE A 259 4.58 1.59 -11.23
N SER A 260 3.39 1.43 -10.63
CA SER A 260 2.27 2.35 -10.84
C SER A 260 2.63 3.78 -10.46
N GLU A 261 3.25 3.95 -9.29
CA GLU A 261 3.63 5.25 -8.74
C GLU A 261 4.69 5.96 -9.61
N LEU A 262 5.72 5.25 -10.06
CA LEU A 262 6.79 5.78 -10.91
C LEU A 262 6.31 6.12 -12.32
N TYR A 263 5.70 5.16 -12.98
CA TYR A 263 5.43 5.28 -14.42
C TYR A 263 4.17 6.07 -14.74
N SER A 264 3.23 6.22 -13.80
CA SER A 264 2.12 7.16 -13.94
C SER A 264 2.59 8.62 -14.08
N ALA A 265 3.65 9.00 -13.35
CA ALA A 265 4.29 10.30 -13.46
C ALA A 265 5.14 10.41 -14.72
N TRP A 266 6.07 9.48 -14.89
CA TRP A 266 7.08 9.60 -15.92
C TRP A 266 6.53 9.51 -17.35
N VAL A 267 5.45 8.78 -17.56
CA VAL A 267 4.79 8.72 -18.88
C VAL A 267 4.31 10.09 -19.34
N SER A 268 4.04 11.02 -18.42
CA SER A 268 3.55 12.37 -18.68
C SER A 268 4.59 13.47 -18.46
N GLY A 269 5.79 13.15 -17.98
CA GLY A 269 6.82 14.13 -17.64
C GLY A 269 6.58 14.82 -16.30
N ALA A 270 5.78 14.26 -15.40
CA ALA A 270 5.57 14.70 -14.03
C ALA A 270 6.72 14.25 -13.10
N ALA A 271 6.83 14.85 -11.93
CA ALA A 271 7.80 14.48 -10.93
C ALA A 271 7.32 13.28 -10.08
N VAL A 272 8.25 12.59 -9.42
CA VAL A 272 7.99 11.61 -8.38
C VAL A 272 8.59 12.11 -7.07
N VAL A 273 7.85 12.00 -5.97
CA VAL A 273 8.32 12.33 -4.61
C VAL A 273 8.59 11.02 -3.88
N LEU A 274 9.86 10.70 -3.70
CA LEU A 274 10.31 9.50 -3.00
C LEU A 274 10.18 9.71 -1.50
N LEU A 275 9.25 9.01 -0.87
CA LEU A 275 9.03 9.03 0.56
C LEU A 275 9.72 7.83 1.23
N THR A 276 10.36 8.07 2.35
CA THR A 276 10.91 7.01 3.21
C THR A 276 9.79 6.28 3.94
N LYS A 277 10.06 5.07 4.41
CA LYS A 277 9.10 4.31 5.22
C LYS A 277 8.66 5.06 6.47
N ASP A 278 9.57 5.79 7.12
CA ASP A 278 9.27 6.56 8.32
C ASP A 278 8.35 7.75 8.00
N GLU A 279 8.59 8.46 6.89
CA GLU A 279 7.70 9.53 6.43
C GLU A 279 6.30 9.01 6.12
N VAL A 280 6.17 7.88 5.40
CA VAL A 280 4.87 7.26 5.09
C VAL A 280 4.13 6.83 6.37
N ARG A 281 4.86 6.33 7.38
CA ARG A 281 4.29 5.87 8.66
C ARG A 281 4.04 6.99 9.67
N SER A 282 4.44 8.22 9.36
CA SER A 282 4.38 9.34 10.29
C SER A 282 2.96 9.92 10.51
N GLY A 283 1.94 9.36 9.83
CA GLY A 283 0.56 9.81 9.99
C GLY A 283 0.38 11.29 9.64
N PRO A 284 -0.13 12.14 10.58
CA PRO A 284 -0.34 13.57 10.31
C PRO A 284 0.93 14.35 9.94
N ASP A 285 2.11 13.85 10.32
CA ASP A 285 3.40 14.51 10.02
C ASP A 285 3.79 14.38 8.54
N LEU A 286 3.13 13.50 7.77
CA LEU A 286 3.28 13.43 6.32
C LEU A 286 2.62 14.63 5.60
N VAL A 287 1.60 15.26 6.20
CA VAL A 287 0.86 16.37 5.58
C VAL A 287 1.76 17.56 5.18
N PRO A 288 2.64 18.08 6.06
CA PRO A 288 3.60 19.13 5.67
C PRO A 288 4.47 18.73 4.48
N ILE A 289 4.96 17.48 4.45
CA ILE A 289 5.83 16.98 3.37
C ILE A 289 5.06 16.98 2.04
N LEU A 290 3.82 16.47 2.01
CA LEU A 290 2.98 16.47 0.81
C LEU A 290 2.70 17.88 0.28
N ARG A 291 2.56 18.86 1.19
CA ARG A 291 2.38 20.28 0.83
C ARG A 291 3.65 20.91 0.29
N GLU A 292 4.77 20.74 0.98
CA GLU A 292 6.07 21.34 0.60
C GLU A 292 6.57 20.78 -0.74
N GLN A 293 6.33 19.50 -0.99
CA GLN A 293 6.70 18.84 -2.24
C GLN A 293 5.63 18.96 -3.34
N GLU A 294 4.54 19.69 -3.08
CA GLU A 294 3.45 19.92 -4.03
C GLU A 294 2.89 18.63 -4.64
N VAL A 295 2.75 17.56 -3.84
CA VAL A 295 2.24 16.26 -4.31
C VAL A 295 0.81 16.42 -4.81
N THR A 296 0.58 16.27 -6.11
CA THR A 296 -0.74 16.39 -6.72
C THR A 296 -1.48 15.06 -6.86
N ALA A 297 -0.76 13.93 -6.84
CA ALA A 297 -1.35 12.60 -6.84
C ALA A 297 -0.74 11.74 -5.72
N LEU A 298 -1.58 11.32 -4.79
CA LEU A 298 -1.20 10.47 -3.66
C LEU A 298 -1.61 9.02 -3.93
N PHE A 299 -0.62 8.17 -4.17
CA PHE A 299 -0.79 6.72 -4.14
C PHE A 299 -0.67 6.24 -2.71
N CYS A 300 -1.59 5.43 -2.24
CA CYS A 300 -1.55 4.98 -0.85
C CYS A 300 -2.50 3.79 -0.59
N PRO A 301 -2.24 2.96 0.41
CA PRO A 301 -3.27 2.08 0.92
C PRO A 301 -4.36 2.90 1.63
N PRO A 302 -5.63 2.48 1.58
CA PRO A 302 -6.74 3.20 2.20
C PRO A 302 -6.53 3.56 3.67
N VAL A 303 -5.84 2.71 4.39
CA VAL A 303 -5.53 2.92 5.81
C VAL A 303 -4.67 4.17 6.07
N LEU A 304 -3.80 4.56 5.13
CA LEU A 304 -3.03 5.80 5.27
C LEU A 304 -3.95 7.02 5.35
N LEU A 305 -5.00 7.07 4.53
CA LEU A 305 -5.95 8.19 4.53
C LEU A 305 -6.66 8.36 5.87
N SER A 306 -6.94 7.25 6.57
CA SER A 306 -7.59 7.28 7.89
C SER A 306 -6.71 7.85 9.00
N THR A 307 -5.40 7.97 8.77
CA THR A 307 -4.43 8.47 9.74
C THR A 307 -3.81 9.80 9.34
N LEU A 308 -4.01 10.23 8.10
CA LEU A 308 -3.34 11.41 7.55
C LEU A 308 -4.00 12.70 7.99
N SER A 309 -5.33 12.81 7.86
CA SER A 309 -6.08 14.04 8.19
C SER A 309 -7.56 13.78 8.38
N ASP A 310 -8.16 14.47 9.36
CA ASP A 310 -9.61 14.53 9.57
C ASP A 310 -10.27 15.66 8.76
N ALA A 311 -9.51 16.66 8.36
CA ALA A 311 -9.96 17.82 7.59
C ALA A 311 -9.11 18.02 6.32
N PRO A 312 -9.10 17.03 5.40
CA PRO A 312 -8.19 17.03 4.25
C PRO A 312 -8.35 18.25 3.33
N GLU A 313 -9.51 18.88 3.29
CA GLU A 313 -9.73 20.11 2.54
C GLU A 313 -8.99 21.33 3.10
N HIS A 314 -8.75 21.36 4.40
CA HIS A 314 -7.98 22.39 5.09
C HIS A 314 -6.49 22.07 5.09
N ASP A 315 -6.13 20.85 5.43
CA ASP A 315 -4.75 20.42 5.63
C ASP A 315 -3.99 20.27 4.31
N LEU A 316 -4.69 19.83 3.27
CA LEU A 316 -4.17 19.62 1.92
C LEU A 316 -4.99 20.44 0.92
N PRO A 317 -4.81 21.78 0.84
CA PRO A 317 -5.59 22.62 -0.06
C PRO A 317 -5.35 22.24 -1.53
N TYR A 318 -6.42 22.32 -2.36
CA TYR A 318 -6.29 22.05 -3.79
C TYR A 318 -5.22 22.93 -4.43
N PRO A 319 -4.29 22.43 -5.30
CA PRO A 319 -4.35 21.12 -5.96
C PRO A 319 -3.60 19.98 -5.24
N ILE A 320 -3.16 20.17 -3.99
CA ILE A 320 -2.46 19.10 -3.25
C ILE A 320 -3.38 17.89 -3.12
N CYS A 321 -2.85 16.72 -3.46
CA CYS A 321 -3.60 15.47 -3.52
C CYS A 321 -4.92 15.58 -4.33
N ARG A 322 -4.89 16.29 -5.48
CA ARG A 322 -6.06 16.39 -6.36
C ARG A 322 -6.51 15.02 -6.89
N TYR A 323 -5.58 14.08 -6.99
CA TYR A 323 -5.83 12.67 -7.18
C TYR A 323 -5.43 11.88 -5.93
N ILE A 324 -6.29 10.99 -5.48
CA ILE A 324 -6.02 9.99 -4.47
C ILE A 324 -6.24 8.64 -5.13
N ILE A 325 -5.21 7.81 -5.13
CA ILE A 325 -5.18 6.55 -5.87
C ILE A 325 -4.94 5.43 -4.86
N PRO A 326 -6.02 4.99 -4.18
CA PRO A 326 -5.92 3.90 -3.23
C PRO A 326 -5.84 2.55 -3.95
N ALA A 327 -5.00 1.68 -3.44
CA ALA A 327 -4.82 0.32 -3.91
C ALA A 327 -4.50 -0.66 -2.76
N GLY A 328 -4.54 -1.96 -3.06
CA GLY A 328 -4.07 -3.01 -2.17
C GLY A 328 -5.09 -3.51 -1.15
N GLU A 329 -6.12 -2.75 -0.80
CA GLU A 329 -7.16 -3.12 0.17
C GLU A 329 -8.54 -2.67 -0.30
N ALA A 330 -9.59 -3.21 0.35
CA ALA A 330 -10.94 -2.72 0.13
C ALA A 330 -11.08 -1.28 0.65
N PHE A 331 -11.55 -0.36 -0.19
CA PHE A 331 -11.68 1.04 0.19
C PHE A 331 -12.90 1.27 1.12
N PRO A 332 -12.72 1.83 2.32
CA PRO A 332 -13.81 2.12 3.25
C PRO A 332 -14.75 3.21 2.72
N ALA A 333 -16.04 2.91 2.60
CA ALA A 333 -17.02 3.84 2.02
C ALA A 333 -17.13 5.18 2.80
N ASN A 334 -16.89 5.17 4.11
CA ASN A 334 -16.90 6.36 4.95
C ASN A 334 -15.79 7.36 4.64
N LEU A 335 -14.71 6.95 3.97
CA LEU A 335 -13.62 7.84 3.55
C LEU A 335 -13.93 8.56 2.22
N VAL A 336 -14.93 8.09 1.45
CA VAL A 336 -15.23 8.69 0.14
C VAL A 336 -15.65 10.15 0.27
N GLU A 337 -16.61 10.47 1.16
CA GLU A 337 -17.12 11.83 1.28
C GLU A 337 -16.07 12.84 1.76
N PRO A 338 -15.37 12.66 2.90
CA PRO A 338 -14.38 13.63 3.36
C PRO A 338 -13.24 13.84 2.37
N TRP A 339 -12.77 12.77 1.71
CA TRP A 339 -11.65 12.85 0.80
C TRP A 339 -11.99 13.26 -0.63
N SER A 340 -13.26 13.25 -1.03
CA SER A 340 -13.71 13.74 -2.35
C SER A 340 -14.09 15.22 -2.38
N ARG A 341 -14.06 15.92 -1.25
CA ARG A 341 -14.34 17.36 -1.16
C ARG A 341 -13.28 18.17 -1.91
N SER A 342 -13.56 19.45 -2.19
CA SER A 342 -12.63 20.39 -2.85
C SER A 342 -12.12 19.92 -4.21
N ARG A 343 -12.97 19.29 -5.03
CA ARG A 343 -12.65 18.79 -6.39
C ARG A 343 -11.64 17.65 -6.45
N ARG A 344 -11.27 17.02 -5.33
CA ARG A 344 -10.44 15.83 -5.35
C ARG A 344 -11.15 14.66 -6.01
N GLN A 345 -10.35 13.81 -6.63
CA GLN A 345 -10.82 12.58 -7.26
C GLN A 345 -10.17 11.38 -6.58
N ILE A 346 -11.00 10.49 -6.07
CA ILE A 346 -10.55 9.24 -5.51
C ILE A 346 -10.75 8.18 -6.59
N ILE A 347 -9.65 7.60 -7.04
CA ILE A 347 -9.64 6.59 -8.11
C ILE A 347 -9.17 5.29 -7.49
N ASN A 348 -10.13 4.46 -7.09
CA ASN A 348 -9.86 3.14 -6.54
C ASN A 348 -9.30 2.24 -7.63
N THR A 349 -8.11 1.68 -7.43
CA THR A 349 -7.48 0.72 -8.34
C THR A 349 -7.42 -0.66 -7.73
N TYR A 350 -7.42 -1.68 -8.58
CA TYR A 350 -7.36 -3.07 -8.17
C TYR A 350 -6.52 -3.88 -9.17
N GLY A 351 -5.72 -4.77 -8.61
CA GLY A 351 -5.01 -5.80 -9.36
C GLY A 351 -4.08 -6.61 -8.46
N PRO A 352 -3.79 -7.86 -8.85
CA PRO A 352 -2.77 -8.69 -8.23
C PRO A 352 -1.43 -8.53 -8.95
N THR A 353 -0.34 -8.86 -8.26
CA THR A 353 1.02 -8.86 -8.82
C THR A 353 1.13 -9.76 -10.06
N GLU A 354 0.40 -10.86 -10.08
CA GLU A 354 0.32 -11.81 -11.19
C GLU A 354 -0.33 -11.24 -12.47
N ALA A 355 -0.88 -10.02 -12.36
CA ALA A 355 -1.41 -9.26 -13.49
C ALA A 355 -0.86 -7.82 -13.51
N SER A 356 0.43 -7.64 -13.24
CA SER A 356 1.16 -6.37 -13.34
C SER A 356 0.52 -5.22 -12.57
N THR A 357 0.25 -5.46 -11.29
CA THR A 357 -0.28 -4.56 -10.27
C THR A 357 -1.71 -4.08 -10.50
N ASP A 358 -1.96 -2.98 -11.22
CA ASP A 358 -3.32 -2.46 -11.41
C ASP A 358 -3.93 -2.93 -12.73
N THR A 359 -5.12 -3.48 -12.66
CA THR A 359 -5.84 -4.02 -13.82
C THR A 359 -7.19 -3.36 -14.05
N SER A 360 -7.71 -2.64 -13.05
CA SER A 360 -8.98 -1.92 -13.15
C SER A 360 -9.01 -0.67 -12.27
N ARG A 361 -10.03 0.15 -12.48
CA ARG A 361 -10.24 1.39 -11.74
C ARG A 361 -11.70 1.76 -11.59
N GLN A 362 -12.01 2.50 -10.51
CA GLN A 362 -13.28 3.17 -10.29
C GLN A 362 -13.07 4.60 -9.79
N LEU A 363 -13.71 5.59 -10.39
CA LEU A 363 -13.86 6.91 -9.79
C LEU A 363 -14.92 6.84 -8.68
N LEU A 364 -14.49 6.96 -7.41
CA LEU A 364 -15.39 6.94 -6.26
C LEU A 364 -16.15 8.26 -6.13
N ARG A 365 -17.42 8.16 -5.77
CA ARG A 365 -18.30 9.31 -5.53
C ARG A 365 -19.15 9.08 -4.27
N PRO A 366 -19.42 10.13 -3.46
CA PRO A 366 -20.31 10.02 -2.30
C PRO A 366 -21.66 9.43 -2.68
N GLY A 367 -22.17 8.52 -1.85
CA GLY A 367 -23.48 7.88 -2.04
C GLY A 367 -23.53 6.84 -3.18
N ARG A 368 -22.39 6.48 -3.78
CA ARG A 368 -22.30 5.39 -4.76
C ARG A 368 -21.56 4.18 -4.16
N PRO A 369 -21.90 2.96 -4.59
CA PRO A 369 -21.19 1.77 -4.16
C PRO A 369 -19.69 1.85 -4.49
N VAL A 370 -18.86 1.37 -3.58
CA VAL A 370 -17.44 1.14 -3.83
C VAL A 370 -17.29 -0.23 -4.50
N THR A 371 -16.67 -0.23 -5.67
CA THR A 371 -16.39 -1.44 -6.46
C THR A 371 -14.91 -1.47 -6.84
N ILE A 372 -14.45 -2.51 -7.51
CA ILE A 372 -13.12 -2.53 -8.13
C ILE A 372 -13.14 -1.96 -9.57
N GLY A 373 -14.30 -1.52 -10.03
CA GLY A 373 -14.45 -0.76 -11.26
C GLY A 373 -14.51 -1.59 -12.52
N SER A 374 -13.94 -1.04 -13.60
CA SER A 374 -13.86 -1.67 -14.92
C SER A 374 -12.40 -1.86 -15.32
N PRO A 375 -12.05 -2.91 -16.10
CA PRO A 375 -10.68 -3.20 -16.48
C PRO A 375 -10.02 -2.07 -17.28
N PHE A 376 -8.70 -2.03 -17.24
CA PHE A 376 -7.90 -1.19 -18.14
C PHE A 376 -7.97 -1.71 -19.58
N PRO A 377 -7.68 -0.86 -20.58
CA PRO A 377 -7.54 -1.31 -21.97
C PRO A 377 -6.52 -2.44 -22.09
N GLY A 378 -6.85 -3.49 -22.85
CA GLY A 378 -5.99 -4.66 -23.01
C GLY A 378 -6.02 -5.67 -21.86
N VAL A 379 -6.92 -5.47 -20.89
CA VAL A 379 -7.21 -6.40 -19.78
C VAL A 379 -8.62 -6.94 -19.95
N ASP A 380 -8.79 -8.24 -19.77
CA ASP A 380 -10.05 -8.95 -19.85
C ASP A 380 -10.47 -9.46 -18.47
N TYR A 381 -11.72 -9.26 -18.09
CA TYR A 381 -12.31 -9.77 -16.86
C TYR A 381 -13.41 -10.78 -17.15
N ILE A 382 -13.26 -11.97 -16.61
CA ILE A 382 -14.20 -13.09 -16.76
C ILE A 382 -14.56 -13.61 -15.36
N ILE A 383 -15.85 -13.79 -15.09
CA ILE A 383 -16.31 -14.47 -13.89
C ILE A 383 -16.47 -15.96 -14.21
N ILE A 384 -15.80 -16.82 -13.47
CA ILE A 384 -15.81 -18.27 -13.64
C ILE A 384 -16.46 -18.95 -12.44
N GLU A 385 -17.24 -20.00 -12.70
CA GLU A 385 -17.80 -20.81 -11.61
C GLU A 385 -16.66 -21.47 -10.80
N PRO A 386 -16.62 -21.32 -9.47
CA PRO A 386 -15.59 -21.96 -8.66
C PRO A 386 -15.55 -23.47 -8.92
N ASP A 387 -14.34 -24.04 -8.98
CA ASP A 387 -14.08 -25.46 -9.25
C ASP A 387 -14.49 -25.99 -10.63
N LYS A 388 -14.94 -25.09 -11.52
CA LYS A 388 -15.26 -25.41 -12.93
C LYS A 388 -14.64 -24.34 -13.83
N ASP A 389 -14.36 -24.73 -15.08
CA ASP A 389 -13.82 -23.81 -16.09
C ASP A 389 -14.95 -23.20 -16.94
N GLN A 390 -16.10 -22.94 -16.32
CA GLN A 390 -17.27 -22.39 -16.98
C GLN A 390 -17.40 -20.90 -16.70
N ALA A 391 -17.34 -20.07 -17.75
CA ALA A 391 -17.62 -18.65 -17.64
C ALA A 391 -19.10 -18.42 -17.31
N LEU A 392 -19.34 -17.51 -16.36
CA LEU A 392 -20.69 -17.13 -15.89
C LEU A 392 -21.14 -15.84 -16.55
N PRO A 393 -22.44 -15.69 -16.86
CA PRO A 393 -22.97 -14.45 -17.40
C PRO A 393 -22.92 -13.32 -16.33
N TRP A 394 -22.92 -12.07 -16.80
CA TRP A 394 -22.98 -10.90 -15.92
C TRP A 394 -24.19 -11.00 -14.97
N GLY A 395 -23.97 -10.64 -13.73
CA GLY A 395 -24.95 -10.75 -12.63
C GLY A 395 -24.74 -11.97 -11.74
N GLU A 396 -24.09 -13.00 -12.25
CA GLU A 396 -23.77 -14.20 -11.46
C GLU A 396 -22.50 -13.99 -10.61
N ILE A 397 -22.44 -14.69 -9.47
CA ILE A 397 -21.30 -14.61 -8.55
C ILE A 397 -20.36 -15.79 -8.80
N GLY A 398 -19.07 -15.50 -8.98
CA GLY A 398 -18.03 -16.50 -9.17
C GLY A 398 -16.65 -15.99 -8.82
N GLU A 399 -15.62 -16.68 -9.31
CA GLU A 399 -14.22 -16.27 -9.22
C GLU A 399 -13.89 -15.31 -10.36
N LEU A 400 -13.27 -14.17 -10.02
CA LEU A 400 -12.72 -13.27 -11.02
C LEU A 400 -11.46 -13.90 -11.63
N CYS A 401 -11.45 -14.02 -12.94
CA CYS A 401 -10.27 -14.37 -13.71
C CYS A 401 -9.84 -13.21 -14.60
N ILE A 402 -8.53 -12.99 -14.70
CA ILE A 402 -7.93 -11.90 -15.46
C ILE A 402 -7.21 -12.44 -16.67
N GLY A 403 -7.48 -11.86 -17.86
CA GLY A 403 -6.80 -12.14 -19.12
C GLY A 403 -6.13 -10.90 -19.70
N GLY A 404 -5.49 -11.06 -20.85
CA GLY A 404 -4.90 -9.95 -21.59
C GLY A 404 -3.41 -9.74 -21.35
N CYS A 405 -2.92 -8.54 -21.74
CA CYS A 405 -1.49 -8.26 -21.81
C CYS A 405 -0.80 -8.03 -20.45
N HIS A 406 -1.55 -7.88 -19.36
CA HIS A 406 -1.01 -7.66 -18.00
C HIS A 406 -0.49 -8.94 -17.32
N LEU A 407 -0.78 -10.13 -17.87
CA LEU A 407 -0.45 -11.39 -17.22
C LEU A 407 1.07 -11.59 -17.05
N ALA A 408 1.48 -11.95 -15.84
CA ALA A 408 2.81 -12.45 -15.53
C ALA A 408 3.10 -13.78 -16.28
N LYS A 409 4.37 -14.15 -16.41
CA LYS A 409 4.73 -15.46 -17.00
C LYS A 409 4.29 -16.61 -16.10
N GLY A 410 4.37 -16.43 -14.77
CA GLY A 410 4.02 -17.42 -13.78
C GLY A 410 4.81 -17.20 -12.50
N TYR A 411 4.95 -18.26 -11.71
CA TYR A 411 5.76 -18.28 -10.50
C TYR A 411 7.10 -18.96 -10.79
N ARG A 412 8.17 -18.24 -10.44
CA ARG A 412 9.54 -18.69 -10.66
C ARG A 412 9.80 -20.03 -9.98
N ASN A 413 10.39 -20.98 -10.70
CA ASN A 413 10.68 -22.35 -10.24
C ASN A 413 9.47 -23.13 -9.66
N GLN A 414 8.23 -22.68 -9.93
CA GLN A 414 6.99 -23.33 -9.43
C GLN A 414 6.02 -23.63 -10.58
N PRO A 415 6.35 -24.57 -11.48
CA PRO A 415 5.51 -24.87 -12.65
C PRO A 415 4.12 -25.42 -12.30
N GLU A 416 4.04 -26.21 -11.23
CA GLU A 416 2.77 -26.79 -10.75
C GLU A 416 1.82 -25.70 -10.21
N THR A 417 2.33 -24.82 -9.34
CA THR A 417 1.58 -23.67 -8.83
C THR A 417 1.18 -22.73 -9.97
N THR A 418 2.06 -22.55 -10.97
CA THR A 418 1.79 -21.76 -12.15
C THR A 418 0.62 -22.37 -12.95
N ALA A 419 0.65 -23.68 -13.22
CA ALA A 419 -0.42 -24.36 -13.95
C ALA A 419 -1.76 -24.35 -13.22
N GLU A 420 -1.75 -24.38 -11.87
CA GLU A 420 -2.96 -24.26 -11.04
C GLU A 420 -3.60 -22.86 -11.15
N ARG A 421 -2.79 -21.81 -11.16
CA ARG A 421 -3.28 -20.42 -11.10
C ARG A 421 -3.43 -19.76 -12.46
N PHE A 422 -2.63 -20.15 -13.45
CA PHE A 422 -2.70 -19.66 -14.83
C PHE A 422 -3.24 -20.76 -15.72
N MET A 423 -4.54 -20.69 -16.01
CA MET A 423 -5.25 -21.68 -16.82
C MET A 423 -5.34 -21.26 -18.28
N GLU A 424 -5.41 -22.24 -19.20
CA GLU A 424 -5.76 -22.01 -20.60
C GLU A 424 -7.25 -22.27 -20.81
N HIS A 425 -8.03 -21.19 -20.97
CA HIS A 425 -9.46 -21.29 -21.21
C HIS A 425 -9.76 -21.37 -22.71
N PRO A 426 -10.61 -22.31 -23.17
CA PRO A 426 -10.83 -22.55 -24.61
C PRO A 426 -11.33 -21.34 -25.40
N ASN A 427 -12.10 -20.44 -24.76
CA ASN A 427 -12.67 -19.26 -25.43
C ASN A 427 -11.94 -17.96 -25.17
N TYR A 428 -11.17 -17.85 -24.06
CA TYR A 428 -10.58 -16.59 -23.58
C TYR A 428 -9.05 -16.65 -23.52
N GLY A 429 -8.44 -17.76 -23.92
CA GLY A 429 -6.99 -17.95 -23.85
C GLY A 429 -6.49 -18.04 -22.41
N ARG A 430 -5.28 -17.52 -22.17
CA ARG A 430 -4.63 -17.63 -20.87
C ARG A 430 -5.27 -16.69 -19.87
N LEU A 431 -5.67 -17.22 -18.70
CA LEU A 431 -6.32 -16.51 -17.60
C LEU A 431 -5.60 -16.76 -16.29
N TYR A 432 -5.51 -15.74 -15.44
CA TYR A 432 -5.08 -15.85 -14.04
C TYR A 432 -6.29 -15.94 -13.11
N ARG A 433 -6.35 -16.95 -12.26
CA ARG A 433 -7.36 -17.18 -11.23
C ARG A 433 -7.00 -16.38 -9.99
N THR A 434 -7.76 -15.32 -9.70
CA THR A 434 -7.43 -14.39 -8.61
C THR A 434 -7.71 -14.94 -7.21
N GLY A 435 -8.65 -15.90 -7.09
CA GLY A 435 -9.22 -16.30 -5.81
C GLY A 435 -10.19 -15.27 -5.23
N ASP A 436 -10.47 -14.19 -5.95
CA ASP A 436 -11.42 -13.15 -5.53
C ASP A 436 -12.84 -13.50 -5.99
N ARG A 437 -13.78 -13.48 -5.06
CA ARG A 437 -15.20 -13.69 -5.32
C ARG A 437 -15.81 -12.38 -5.77
N CYS A 438 -16.29 -12.33 -7.00
CA CYS A 438 -16.76 -11.11 -7.65
C CYS A 438 -18.08 -11.32 -8.40
N ARG A 439 -18.68 -10.20 -8.81
CA ARG A 439 -19.83 -10.15 -9.72
C ARG A 439 -19.68 -8.93 -10.63
N ILE A 440 -20.01 -9.07 -11.92
CA ILE A 440 -20.14 -7.93 -12.84
C ILE A 440 -21.60 -7.45 -12.77
N ASP A 441 -21.84 -6.20 -12.40
CA ASP A 441 -23.17 -5.60 -12.41
C ASP A 441 -23.64 -5.40 -13.86
N PRO A 442 -24.73 -6.03 -14.29
CA PRO A 442 -25.22 -5.95 -15.67
C PRO A 442 -25.66 -4.55 -16.10
N SER A 443 -26.03 -3.70 -15.13
CA SER A 443 -26.53 -2.35 -15.40
C SER A 443 -25.41 -1.33 -15.60
N THR A 444 -24.27 -1.52 -14.95
CA THR A 444 -23.16 -0.56 -14.93
C THR A 444 -21.89 -1.07 -15.56
N GLY A 445 -21.71 -2.40 -15.68
CA GLY A 445 -20.44 -3.03 -16.06
C GLY A 445 -19.34 -2.85 -15.00
N GLN A 446 -19.70 -2.49 -13.76
CA GLN A 446 -18.75 -2.40 -12.66
C GLN A 446 -18.58 -3.76 -11.99
N VAL A 447 -17.36 -4.05 -11.53
CA VAL A 447 -17.08 -5.31 -10.83
C VAL A 447 -17.17 -5.09 -9.34
N GLU A 448 -18.09 -5.80 -8.70
CA GLU A 448 -18.26 -5.83 -7.25
C GLU A 448 -17.35 -6.90 -6.64
N PHE A 449 -16.51 -6.51 -5.71
CA PHE A 449 -15.71 -7.41 -4.90
C PHE A 449 -16.53 -7.89 -3.69
N LEU A 450 -16.68 -9.21 -3.55
CA LEU A 450 -17.53 -9.84 -2.53
C LEU A 450 -16.72 -10.65 -1.50
N GLY A 451 -15.39 -10.45 -1.48
CA GLY A 451 -14.47 -11.15 -0.58
C GLY A 451 -13.60 -12.18 -1.30
N ARG A 452 -12.91 -13.02 -0.51
CA ARG A 452 -12.00 -14.06 -1.02
C ARG A 452 -12.65 -15.43 -0.96
N LEU A 453 -12.26 -16.30 -1.89
CA LEU A 453 -12.59 -17.74 -1.87
C LEU A 453 -11.65 -18.51 -0.93
N ASP A 454 -10.44 -18.02 -0.72
CA ASP A 454 -9.38 -18.59 0.12
C ASP A 454 -9.20 -17.83 1.46
N ALA A 455 -8.21 -18.23 2.25
CA ALA A 455 -7.90 -17.63 3.55
C ALA A 455 -6.88 -16.48 3.47
N GLN A 456 -6.60 -15.97 2.27
CA GLN A 456 -5.67 -14.87 2.09
C GLN A 456 -6.23 -13.56 2.66
N ILE A 457 -5.37 -12.80 3.32
CA ILE A 457 -5.70 -11.53 3.97
C ILE A 457 -4.85 -10.42 3.35
N LYS A 458 -5.41 -9.22 3.26
CA LYS A 458 -4.66 -8.01 2.92
C LYS A 458 -4.48 -7.17 4.18
N VAL A 459 -3.24 -6.90 4.56
CA VAL A 459 -2.87 -6.20 5.78
C VAL A 459 -2.07 -4.95 5.39
N ARG A 460 -2.67 -3.79 5.51
CA ARG A 460 -2.03 -2.49 5.19
C ARG A 460 -1.45 -2.45 3.78
N GLY A 461 -2.20 -2.96 2.80
CA GLY A 461 -1.79 -3.07 1.41
C GLY A 461 -0.91 -4.29 1.09
N HIS A 462 -0.40 -5.00 2.08
CA HIS A 462 0.41 -6.20 1.89
C HIS A 462 -0.45 -7.47 1.85
N ARG A 463 -0.10 -8.36 0.94
CA ARG A 463 -0.70 -9.69 0.85
C ARG A 463 -0.12 -10.59 1.92
N VAL A 464 -0.96 -11.14 2.79
CA VAL A 464 -0.57 -12.03 3.89
C VAL A 464 -1.29 -13.37 3.73
N GLU A 465 -0.51 -14.43 3.65
CA GLU A 465 -1.03 -15.80 3.63
C GLU A 465 -1.18 -16.31 5.08
N ALA A 466 -2.38 -16.19 5.61
CA ALA A 466 -2.68 -16.59 6.97
C ALA A 466 -2.25 -18.03 7.28
N GLN A 467 -2.43 -18.94 6.33
CA GLN A 467 -2.10 -20.36 6.49
C GLN A 467 -0.62 -20.61 6.77
N GLY A 468 0.29 -19.82 6.14
CA GLY A 468 1.73 -19.97 6.39
C GLY A 468 2.10 -19.60 7.83
N ILE A 469 1.48 -18.55 8.38
CA ILE A 469 1.67 -18.13 9.77
C ILE A 469 1.03 -19.15 10.73
N GLU A 470 -0.17 -19.62 10.42
CA GLU A 470 -0.89 -20.62 11.20
C GLU A 470 -0.09 -21.93 11.33
N SER A 471 0.45 -22.43 10.22
CA SER A 471 1.31 -23.62 10.22
C SER A 471 2.57 -23.40 11.05
N PHE A 472 3.25 -22.25 10.88
CA PHE A 472 4.43 -21.94 11.69
C PHE A 472 4.13 -21.95 13.18
N LEU A 473 3.03 -21.31 13.60
CA LEU A 473 2.62 -21.27 15.00
C LEU A 473 2.36 -22.69 15.56
N GLN A 474 1.76 -23.56 14.78
CA GLN A 474 1.45 -24.93 15.19
C GLN A 474 2.68 -25.85 15.19
N ASP A 475 3.59 -25.66 14.23
CA ASP A 475 4.72 -26.56 14.02
C ASP A 475 5.96 -26.17 14.87
N VAL A 476 6.10 -24.90 15.23
CA VAL A 476 7.32 -24.35 15.87
C VAL A 476 7.09 -23.98 17.34
N ILE A 477 5.87 -23.58 17.72
CA ILE A 477 5.57 -23.16 19.10
C ILE A 477 4.94 -24.33 19.88
N ASP A 478 5.73 -25.00 20.70
CA ASP A 478 5.37 -26.25 21.41
C ASP A 478 4.05 -26.22 22.20
N ASP A 479 3.61 -25.05 22.65
CA ASP A 479 2.40 -24.88 23.47
C ASP A 479 1.12 -24.63 22.63
N ILE A 480 1.21 -24.54 21.28
CA ILE A 480 0.08 -24.23 20.40
C ILE A 480 -0.38 -25.46 19.62
N ASP A 481 -1.59 -25.91 19.89
CA ASP A 481 -2.21 -27.03 19.16
C ASP A 481 -2.84 -26.56 17.84
N THR A 482 -3.47 -25.38 17.85
CA THR A 482 -4.17 -24.86 16.68
C THR A 482 -4.11 -23.33 16.68
N ALA A 483 -3.84 -22.74 15.52
CA ALA A 483 -3.82 -21.30 15.34
C ALA A 483 -4.72 -20.88 14.17
N VAL A 484 -5.35 -19.71 14.28
CA VAL A 484 -6.09 -19.04 13.21
C VAL A 484 -5.72 -17.58 13.20
N ILE A 485 -5.27 -17.11 12.06
CA ILE A 485 -4.95 -15.70 11.82
C ILE A 485 -6.16 -14.99 11.21
N ASP A 486 -6.48 -13.81 11.73
CA ASP A 486 -7.58 -13.00 11.23
C ASP A 486 -7.18 -11.51 11.21
N TYR A 487 -7.88 -10.71 10.41
CA TYR A 487 -7.63 -9.27 10.30
C TYR A 487 -8.90 -8.50 10.64
N ARG A 488 -8.86 -7.76 11.73
CA ARG A 488 -10.01 -6.99 12.26
C ARG A 488 -9.55 -5.65 12.79
N ASN A 489 -10.33 -4.62 12.55
CA ASN A 489 -10.09 -3.27 13.08
C ASN A 489 -8.67 -2.74 12.79
N ASP A 490 -8.18 -2.97 11.57
CA ASP A 490 -6.83 -2.63 11.10
C ASP A 490 -5.69 -3.38 11.83
N GLU A 491 -5.99 -4.51 12.50
CA GLU A 491 -5.02 -5.34 13.20
C GLU A 491 -5.01 -6.77 12.69
N LEU A 492 -3.80 -7.31 12.50
CA LEU A 492 -3.59 -8.75 12.33
C LEU A 492 -3.55 -9.39 13.71
N ILE A 493 -4.42 -10.36 13.96
CA ILE A 493 -4.55 -11.03 15.26
C ILE A 493 -4.44 -12.54 15.09
N ALA A 494 -3.97 -13.21 16.13
CA ALA A 494 -3.97 -14.68 16.21
C ALA A 494 -4.93 -15.16 17.29
N PHE A 495 -5.78 -16.12 16.94
CA PHE A 495 -6.51 -16.96 17.90
C PHE A 495 -5.80 -18.28 18.02
N VAL A 496 -5.47 -18.71 19.23
CA VAL A 496 -4.72 -19.95 19.44
C VAL A 496 -5.38 -20.83 20.51
N ILE A 497 -5.38 -22.15 20.27
CA ILE A 497 -5.66 -23.16 21.29
C ILE A 497 -4.30 -23.55 21.87
N ALA A 498 -4.10 -23.25 23.15
CA ALA A 498 -2.88 -23.57 23.88
C ALA A 498 -3.27 -24.14 25.25
N PRO A 499 -3.51 -25.47 25.35
CA PRO A 499 -4.08 -26.09 26.55
C PRO A 499 -3.26 -25.83 27.82
N ASN A 500 -1.92 -25.82 27.71
CA ASN A 500 -1.02 -25.59 28.84
C ASN A 500 -0.98 -24.13 29.32
N ARG A 501 -1.53 -23.20 28.52
CA ARG A 501 -1.56 -21.75 28.79
C ARG A 501 -2.96 -21.22 29.06
N SER A 502 -3.99 -21.98 28.69
CA SER A 502 -5.38 -21.57 28.87
C SER A 502 -5.84 -21.89 30.31
N PRO A 503 -6.53 -20.96 30.99
CA PRO A 503 -7.20 -21.27 32.26
C PRO A 503 -8.21 -22.39 32.08
N SER A 504 -8.29 -23.28 33.07
CA SER A 504 -9.19 -24.44 33.04
C SER A 504 -10.69 -24.10 33.02
N ASP A 505 -11.02 -22.84 33.33
CA ASP A 505 -12.39 -22.30 33.41
C ASP A 505 -12.74 -21.38 32.23
N LEU A 506 -11.90 -21.34 31.19
CA LEU A 506 -12.17 -20.52 29.99
C LEU A 506 -13.45 -21.03 29.31
N LYS A 507 -14.50 -20.19 29.29
CA LYS A 507 -15.81 -20.55 28.79
C LYS A 507 -15.81 -20.76 27.28
N HIS A 508 -16.65 -21.63 26.77
CA HIS A 508 -16.96 -21.76 25.35
C HIS A 508 -17.34 -20.37 24.80
N ASN A 509 -16.78 -19.97 23.67
CA ASN A 509 -16.94 -18.65 23.04
C ASN A 509 -16.32 -17.45 23.77
N SER A 510 -15.47 -17.66 24.78
CA SER A 510 -14.69 -16.58 25.38
C SER A 510 -13.28 -16.52 24.77
N THR A 511 -12.72 -15.32 24.79
CA THR A 511 -11.32 -15.07 24.40
C THR A 511 -10.59 -14.45 25.57
N LEU A 512 -9.34 -14.82 25.75
CA LEU A 512 -8.44 -14.23 26.73
C LEU A 512 -7.20 -13.73 26.03
N LEU A 513 -6.76 -12.50 26.31
CA LEU A 513 -5.48 -12.02 25.80
C LEU A 513 -4.36 -12.88 26.37
N ALA A 514 -3.46 -13.33 25.51
CA ALA A 514 -2.32 -14.15 25.95
C ALA A 514 -1.39 -13.35 26.89
N PRO A 515 -0.71 -14.02 27.85
CA PRO A 515 0.27 -13.36 28.71
C PRO A 515 1.32 -12.59 27.88
N ALA A 516 1.61 -11.34 28.24
CA ALA A 516 2.43 -10.44 27.44
C ALA A 516 3.83 -11.01 27.12
N ASP A 517 4.50 -11.64 28.08
CA ASP A 517 5.84 -12.22 27.87
C ASP A 517 5.80 -13.37 26.87
N TRP A 518 4.77 -14.20 26.92
CA TRP A 518 4.59 -15.32 25.98
C TRP A 518 4.20 -14.83 24.58
N ALA A 519 3.28 -13.88 24.49
CA ALA A 519 2.93 -13.25 23.21
C ALA A 519 4.14 -12.61 22.54
N ARG A 520 4.97 -11.90 23.33
CA ARG A 520 6.23 -11.30 22.86
C ARG A 520 7.22 -12.35 22.35
N SER A 521 7.38 -13.48 23.05
CA SER A 521 8.28 -14.55 22.59
C SER A 521 7.84 -15.11 21.23
N ILE A 522 6.54 -15.33 21.03
CA ILE A 522 5.98 -15.78 19.76
C ILE A 522 6.22 -14.74 18.65
N GLN A 523 5.97 -13.46 18.95
CA GLN A 523 6.20 -12.39 17.98
C GLN A 523 7.67 -12.27 17.58
N LEU A 524 8.61 -12.49 18.49
CA LEU A 524 10.05 -12.51 18.20
C LEU A 524 10.41 -13.66 17.25
N GLU A 525 9.88 -14.86 17.48
CA GLU A 525 10.10 -16.01 16.58
C GLU A 525 9.50 -15.74 15.19
N LEU A 526 8.29 -15.19 15.14
CA LEU A 526 7.65 -14.82 13.86
C LEU A 526 8.48 -13.79 13.09
N ARG A 527 9.05 -12.77 13.75
CA ARG A 527 9.89 -11.74 13.12
C ARG A 527 11.18 -12.28 12.53
N GLN A 528 11.64 -13.47 12.93
CA GLN A 528 12.80 -14.11 12.32
C GLN A 528 12.49 -14.75 10.95
N GLN A 529 11.20 -15.02 10.66
CA GLN A 529 10.75 -15.75 9.47
C GLN A 529 9.85 -14.93 8.57
N PHE A 530 9.04 -14.03 9.13
CA PHE A 530 8.01 -13.27 8.41
C PHE A 530 8.30 -11.76 8.46
N PRO A 531 7.90 -11.03 7.41
CA PRO A 531 7.92 -9.56 7.43
C PRO A 531 7.05 -9.01 8.57
N GLU A 532 7.36 -7.82 9.05
CA GLU A 532 6.68 -7.17 10.18
C GLU A 532 5.14 -7.11 10.03
N HIS A 533 4.65 -6.83 8.82
CA HIS A 533 3.21 -6.76 8.53
C HIS A 533 2.48 -8.10 8.63
N SER A 534 3.22 -9.21 8.65
CA SER A 534 2.71 -10.57 8.80
C SER A 534 2.76 -11.07 10.25
N VAL A 535 3.25 -10.26 11.19
CA VAL A 535 3.32 -10.62 12.61
C VAL A 535 2.06 -10.13 13.31
N PRO A 536 1.26 -11.02 13.95
CA PRO A 536 0.06 -10.63 14.70
C PRO A 536 0.41 -9.66 15.83
N SER A 537 -0.34 -8.54 15.92
CA SER A 537 -0.16 -7.55 16.99
C SER A 537 -0.65 -8.08 18.34
N ARG A 538 -1.70 -8.91 18.33
CA ARG A 538 -2.28 -9.53 19.54
C ARG A 538 -2.52 -11.02 19.32
N ILE A 539 -2.35 -11.78 20.40
CA ILE A 539 -2.59 -13.21 20.44
C ILE A 539 -3.66 -13.48 21.50
N PHE A 540 -4.71 -14.19 21.11
CA PHE A 540 -5.83 -14.54 21.98
C PHE A 540 -5.89 -16.04 22.21
N LEU A 541 -6.01 -16.46 23.45
CA LEU A 541 -6.31 -17.82 23.84
C LEU A 541 -7.80 -18.09 23.65
N VAL A 542 -8.12 -19.20 23.01
CA VAL A 542 -9.50 -19.68 22.81
C VAL A 542 -9.60 -21.15 23.24
N PRO A 543 -10.72 -21.57 23.81
CA PRO A 543 -10.87 -22.96 24.26
C PRO A 543 -11.06 -23.94 23.09
N GLN A 544 -11.68 -23.50 22.01
CA GLN A 544 -11.95 -24.29 20.82
C GLN A 544 -12.38 -23.42 19.64
N PHE A 545 -12.34 -23.98 18.43
CA PHE A 545 -12.92 -23.40 17.22
C PHE A 545 -14.20 -24.11 16.81
N VAL A 546 -15.13 -23.37 16.19
CA VAL A 546 -16.31 -23.95 15.55
C VAL A 546 -15.89 -24.55 14.21
N LEU A 547 -16.31 -25.78 13.95
CA LEU A 547 -16.02 -26.47 12.70
C LEU A 547 -17.23 -26.48 11.77
N LYS A 548 -16.99 -26.36 10.47
CA LYS A 548 -18.03 -26.51 9.44
C LYS A 548 -18.55 -27.94 9.43
N PRO A 549 -19.87 -28.15 9.50
CA PRO A 549 -20.47 -29.50 9.68
C PRO A 549 -20.09 -30.51 8.58
N LEU A 550 -19.92 -30.06 7.33
CA LEU A 550 -19.70 -30.97 6.20
C LEU A 550 -18.20 -31.21 5.93
N SER A 551 -17.32 -30.28 6.21
CA SER A 551 -15.91 -30.37 5.83
C SER A 551 -14.96 -30.60 7.00
N GLY A 552 -15.43 -30.43 8.25
CA GLY A 552 -14.56 -30.47 9.42
C GLY A 552 -13.54 -29.35 9.54
N LYS A 553 -13.54 -28.41 8.60
CA LYS A 553 -12.63 -27.25 8.64
C LYS A 553 -13.14 -26.19 9.60
N ILE A 554 -12.22 -25.39 10.17
CA ILE A 554 -12.58 -24.27 11.04
C ILE A 554 -13.48 -23.27 10.28
N ASP A 555 -14.59 -22.89 10.91
CA ASP A 555 -15.50 -21.87 10.37
C ASP A 555 -15.03 -20.48 10.76
N ARG A 556 -14.25 -19.83 9.86
CA ARG A 556 -13.71 -18.50 10.08
C ARG A 556 -14.78 -17.41 10.27
N GLN A 557 -16.03 -17.65 9.83
CA GLN A 557 -17.13 -16.70 10.04
C GLN A 557 -17.65 -16.75 11.49
N GLN A 558 -17.34 -17.83 12.21
CA GLN A 558 -17.71 -18.01 13.60
C GLN A 558 -16.53 -17.90 14.58
N LEU A 559 -15.45 -17.21 14.14
CA LEU A 559 -14.36 -16.89 15.06
C LEU A 559 -14.86 -15.98 16.19
N PRO A 560 -14.38 -16.18 17.43
CA PRO A 560 -14.81 -15.42 18.59
C PRO A 560 -14.70 -13.91 18.37
N SER A 561 -15.61 -13.14 18.94
CA SER A 561 -15.44 -11.69 19.01
C SER A 561 -14.24 -11.34 19.88
N MET A 562 -13.49 -10.31 19.49
CA MET A 562 -12.52 -9.73 20.43
C MET A 562 -13.27 -9.28 21.69
N PRO A 563 -12.72 -9.46 22.89
CA PRO A 563 -13.35 -8.91 24.09
C PRO A 563 -13.58 -7.41 23.85
N LEU A 564 -14.85 -7.00 23.89
CA LEU A 564 -15.16 -5.59 24.03
C LEU A 564 -14.50 -5.17 25.35
N ASN A 565 -13.73 -4.10 25.33
CA ASN A 565 -12.90 -3.59 26.44
C ASN A 565 -13.64 -3.27 27.77
N ASN A 566 -14.75 -3.93 28.08
CA ASN A 566 -15.63 -3.61 29.22
C ASN A 566 -15.66 -4.64 30.34
N GLU A 567 -14.91 -5.75 30.28
CA GLU A 567 -14.84 -6.67 31.42
C GLU A 567 -13.38 -6.81 31.89
N ALA A 568 -12.91 -5.80 32.63
CA ALA A 568 -11.79 -6.01 33.54
C ALA A 568 -12.25 -6.99 34.63
N PRO A 569 -11.46 -8.01 35.03
CA PRO A 569 -11.73 -8.75 36.24
C PRO A 569 -11.74 -7.76 37.39
N ALA A 570 -12.84 -7.79 38.16
CA ALA A 570 -13.04 -6.92 39.33
C ALA A 570 -11.92 -7.12 40.35
N THR A 571 -10.90 -6.31 40.28
CA THR A 571 -9.98 -6.05 41.37
C THR A 571 -10.15 -4.61 41.83
N SER A 572 -11.30 -4.38 42.48
CA SER A 572 -11.70 -3.07 43.01
C SER A 572 -11.14 -2.80 44.41
N GLU A 573 -9.96 -3.29 44.79
CA GLU A 573 -9.43 -3.09 46.14
C GLU A 573 -8.01 -2.52 46.25
N ILE A 574 -7.35 -2.14 45.13
CA ILE A 574 -5.99 -1.55 45.21
C ILE A 574 -5.93 -0.06 44.82
N LEU A 575 -7.03 0.56 44.41
CA LEU A 575 -7.05 1.95 43.91
C LEU A 575 -7.42 3.01 44.97
N GLN A 576 -7.25 2.73 46.27
CA GLN A 576 -7.57 3.70 47.34
C GLN A 576 -6.40 4.15 48.19
N GLN A 577 -5.18 4.18 47.70
CA GLN A 577 -4.09 4.86 48.42
C GLN A 577 -3.00 5.33 47.47
N GLU A 578 -3.19 6.50 46.86
CA GLU A 578 -2.14 7.46 46.52
C GLU A 578 -2.80 8.74 45.97
N SER A 579 -3.41 9.49 46.86
CA SER A 579 -3.89 10.84 46.62
C SER A 579 -2.75 11.83 46.91
N ALA A 580 -2.11 12.34 45.85
CA ALA A 580 -1.43 13.63 45.89
C ALA A 580 -2.10 14.56 44.90
N GLU A 581 -2.76 15.55 45.43
CA GLU A 581 -3.54 16.58 44.75
C GLU A 581 -2.67 17.42 43.81
N ILE A 582 -3.28 17.90 42.70
CA ILE A 582 -2.89 19.02 41.82
C ILE A 582 -2.33 18.65 40.46
N GLU A 583 -2.59 17.52 39.86
CA GLU A 583 -2.37 17.34 38.39
C GLU A 583 -3.46 16.45 37.75
N MET A 584 -4.57 16.28 38.44
CA MET A 584 -5.53 15.19 38.14
C MET A 584 -6.40 15.38 36.91
N ASP A 585 -6.60 16.59 36.39
CA ASP A 585 -7.56 16.76 35.27
C ASP A 585 -6.91 16.59 33.89
N GLN A 586 -5.68 17.04 33.72
CA GLN A 586 -4.94 16.93 32.44
C GLN A 586 -4.36 15.53 32.23
N GLY A 587 -3.81 14.92 33.28
CA GLY A 587 -3.25 13.58 33.19
C GLY A 587 -4.31 12.51 32.87
N LEU A 588 -5.49 12.59 33.49
CA LEU A 588 -6.60 11.67 33.21
C LEU A 588 -7.08 11.75 31.75
N GLY A 589 -7.01 12.94 31.16
CA GLY A 589 -7.31 13.16 29.74
C GLY A 589 -6.39 12.35 28.82
N ALA A 590 -5.07 12.41 29.04
CA ALA A 590 -4.09 11.66 28.24
C ALA A 590 -4.31 10.14 28.32
N LEU A 591 -4.47 9.61 29.55
CA LEU A 591 -4.73 8.18 29.75
C LEU A 591 -6.03 7.73 29.08
N ASN A 592 -7.09 8.53 29.16
CA ASN A 592 -8.36 8.18 28.54
C ASN A 592 -8.25 8.14 27.01
N ILE A 593 -7.54 9.09 26.40
CA ILE A 593 -7.25 9.08 24.95
C ILE A 593 -6.44 7.84 24.58
N CYS A 594 -5.40 7.52 25.34
CA CYS A 594 -4.60 6.31 25.11
C CYS A 594 -5.46 5.05 25.22
N ARG A 595 -6.36 4.97 26.20
CA ARG A 595 -7.28 3.85 26.39
C ARG A 595 -8.32 3.72 25.29
N GLU A 596 -8.82 4.82 24.79
CA GLU A 596 -9.78 4.83 23.67
C GLU A 596 -9.17 4.26 22.39
N ILE A 597 -7.92 4.60 22.12
CA ILE A 597 -7.22 4.18 20.89
C ILE A 597 -6.57 2.80 21.03
N LEU A 598 -5.91 2.53 22.17
CA LEU A 598 -5.08 1.34 22.35
C LEU A 598 -5.76 0.23 23.16
N GLY A 599 -6.79 0.56 23.95
CA GLY A 599 -7.56 -0.41 24.72
C GLY A 599 -7.78 0.02 26.18
N ALA A 600 -9.00 -0.24 26.68
CA ALA A 600 -9.49 0.27 27.97
C ALA A 600 -8.72 -0.24 29.20
N THR A 601 -7.96 -1.33 29.08
CA THR A 601 -7.15 -1.91 30.15
C THR A 601 -5.72 -1.39 30.22
N LEU A 602 -5.34 -0.47 29.35
CA LEU A 602 -4.03 0.19 29.35
C LEU A 602 -3.82 0.96 30.66
N ASN A 603 -2.65 0.79 31.28
CA ASN A 603 -2.27 1.46 32.51
C ASN A 603 -1.26 2.61 32.25
N TRP A 604 -1.01 3.40 33.28
CA TRP A 604 -0.11 4.56 33.21
C TRP A 604 1.31 4.27 32.71
N ASP A 605 1.86 3.13 33.06
CA ASP A 605 3.25 2.77 32.82
C ASP A 605 3.40 1.68 31.73
N ASP A 606 2.28 1.28 31.11
CA ASP A 606 2.33 0.33 30.01
C ASP A 606 2.98 0.98 28.79
N ASP A 607 4.02 0.32 28.27
CA ASP A 607 4.70 0.73 27.05
C ASP A 607 3.81 0.44 25.84
N PHE A 608 3.59 1.44 24.99
CA PHE A 608 2.70 1.32 23.84
C PHE A 608 3.12 0.22 22.87
N ILE A 609 4.42 0.07 22.61
CA ILE A 609 4.95 -0.96 21.71
C ILE A 609 4.77 -2.34 22.34
N ASP A 610 5.06 -2.47 23.61
CA ASP A 610 4.89 -3.70 24.38
C ASP A 610 3.42 -4.09 24.49
N TRP A 611 2.52 -3.09 24.48
CA TRP A 611 1.07 -3.28 24.43
C TRP A 611 0.56 -3.76 23.06
N GLY A 612 1.41 -3.76 22.02
CA GLY A 612 1.09 -4.15 20.65
C GLY A 612 0.69 -2.99 19.74
N ALA A 613 0.91 -1.74 20.18
CA ALA A 613 0.63 -0.59 19.34
C ALA A 613 1.60 -0.56 18.15
N HIS A 614 1.04 -0.54 16.97
CA HIS A 614 1.75 -0.44 15.69
C HIS A 614 1.64 0.98 15.12
N SER A 615 2.37 1.27 14.03
CA SER A 615 2.46 2.63 13.45
C SER A 615 1.11 3.30 13.18
N ILE A 616 0.08 2.56 12.77
CA ILE A 616 -1.27 3.11 12.54
C ILE A 616 -1.94 3.48 13.87
N ALA A 617 -1.85 2.61 14.88
CA ALA A 617 -2.38 2.90 16.19
C ALA A 617 -1.68 4.14 16.79
N MET A 618 -0.36 4.26 16.59
CA MET A 618 0.42 5.43 16.98
C MET A 618 0.02 6.69 16.20
N ALA A 619 -0.24 6.59 14.91
CA ALA A 619 -0.72 7.72 14.11
C ALA A 619 -2.11 8.18 14.57
N LYS A 620 -3.04 7.24 14.82
CA LYS A 620 -4.37 7.55 15.39
C LYS A 620 -4.26 8.17 16.78
N LEU A 621 -3.36 7.64 17.62
CA LEU A 621 -3.10 8.19 18.95
C LEU A 621 -2.51 9.60 18.87
N THR A 622 -1.54 9.83 17.98
CA THR A 622 -0.97 11.16 17.72
C THR A 622 -2.05 12.16 17.32
N GLN A 623 -2.94 11.76 16.41
CA GLN A 623 -4.03 12.60 15.93
C GLN A 623 -5.01 12.96 17.07
N ALA A 624 -5.44 11.97 17.85
CA ALA A 624 -6.34 12.20 19.00
C ALA A 624 -5.68 13.07 20.08
N LEU A 625 -4.40 12.87 20.36
CA LEU A 625 -3.64 13.70 21.31
C LEU A 625 -3.52 15.15 20.82
N ARG A 626 -3.23 15.36 19.51
CA ARG A 626 -3.17 16.72 18.92
C ARG A 626 -4.51 17.42 18.96
N GLN A 627 -5.62 16.73 18.71
CA GLN A 627 -6.97 17.28 18.86
C GLN A 627 -7.27 17.70 20.31
N ALA A 628 -6.70 16.99 21.27
CA ALA A 628 -6.79 17.35 22.70
C ALA A 628 -5.77 18.42 23.13
N GLY A 629 -4.96 18.95 22.19
CA GLY A 629 -4.02 20.04 22.44
C GLY A 629 -2.60 19.61 22.83
N TYR A 630 -2.26 18.32 22.80
CA TYR A 630 -0.89 17.86 23.02
C TYR A 630 -0.02 18.05 21.78
N HIS A 631 1.20 18.55 21.94
CA HIS A 631 2.19 18.64 20.87
C HIS A 631 3.05 17.39 20.86
N VAL A 632 2.72 16.44 20.02
CA VAL A 632 3.42 15.16 19.91
C VAL A 632 3.44 14.67 18.47
N SER A 633 4.54 14.04 18.05
CA SER A 633 4.66 13.34 16.78
C SER A 633 4.54 11.83 16.96
N VAL A 634 4.33 11.10 15.87
CA VAL A 634 4.37 9.63 15.89
C VAL A 634 5.74 9.14 16.37
N ARG A 635 6.82 9.82 15.94
CA ARG A 635 8.17 9.50 16.37
C ARG A 635 8.33 9.64 17.87
N ASP A 636 7.82 10.72 18.46
CA ASP A 636 7.92 10.97 19.91
C ASP A 636 7.25 9.85 20.70
N LEU A 637 6.08 9.35 20.24
CA LEU A 637 5.39 8.23 20.87
C LEU A 637 6.13 6.89 20.70
N LEU A 638 6.95 6.76 19.68
CA LEU A 638 7.77 5.57 19.46
C LEU A 638 9.11 5.59 20.20
N THR A 639 9.58 6.78 20.62
CA THR A 639 10.91 6.97 21.26
C THR A 639 10.81 7.45 22.70
N ASP A 640 10.37 8.68 22.90
CA ASP A 640 10.53 9.41 24.18
C ASP A 640 9.27 9.34 25.06
N PHE A 641 8.07 9.25 24.46
CA PHE A 641 6.79 9.29 25.17
C PHE A 641 6.00 7.97 24.99
N ARG A 642 6.64 6.86 25.30
CA ARG A 642 6.14 5.51 25.04
C ARG A 642 5.08 5.00 26.03
N THR A 643 4.71 5.80 27.02
CA THR A 643 3.68 5.43 28.03
C THR A 643 2.68 6.55 28.24
N PRO A 644 1.43 6.27 28.70
CA PRO A 644 0.46 7.32 29.01
C PRO A 644 0.98 8.34 30.04
N ARG A 645 1.80 7.91 31.00
CA ARG A 645 2.42 8.77 32.02
C ARG A 645 3.36 9.80 31.39
N LEU A 646 4.17 9.38 30.41
CA LEU A 646 5.08 10.29 29.73
C LEU A 646 4.33 11.26 28.84
N VAL A 647 3.28 10.80 28.15
CA VAL A 647 2.40 11.65 27.32
C VAL A 647 1.72 12.74 28.18
N ALA A 648 1.26 12.38 29.38
CA ALA A 648 0.61 13.32 30.28
C ALA A 648 1.53 14.48 30.76
N GLN A 649 2.85 14.34 30.62
CA GLN A 649 3.84 15.38 30.92
C GLN A 649 4.04 16.39 29.80
N LEU A 650 3.49 16.13 28.61
CA LEU A 650 3.58 17.05 27.48
C LEU A 650 2.78 18.34 27.75
N PRO A 651 3.31 19.49 27.33
CA PRO A 651 2.58 20.75 27.47
C PRO A 651 1.35 20.77 26.56
N LEU A 652 0.21 21.23 27.10
CA LEU A 652 -0.98 21.52 26.32
C LEU A 652 -0.87 22.92 25.69
N SER A 653 -1.20 23.03 24.40
CA SER A 653 -1.39 24.32 23.77
C SER A 653 -2.57 25.04 24.42
N GLN A 654 -2.34 26.26 24.92
CA GLN A 654 -3.44 27.15 25.30
C GLN A 654 -4.18 27.53 24.03
N THR A 655 -5.32 26.92 23.77
CA THR A 655 -6.17 27.31 22.65
C THR A 655 -6.64 28.74 22.87
N SER A 656 -6.45 29.63 21.87
CA SER A 656 -6.92 31.01 21.85
C SER A 656 -8.43 31.14 22.14
N ASP A 657 -9.19 30.10 21.87
CA ASP A 657 -10.64 30.03 22.13
C ASP A 657 -11.02 29.98 23.62
N THR A 658 -10.14 29.44 24.49
CA THR A 658 -10.38 29.46 25.93
C THR A 658 -10.17 30.86 26.53
N GLN A 659 -9.32 31.69 25.92
CA GLN A 659 -9.16 33.09 26.34
C GLN A 659 -10.35 33.95 25.89
N GLU A 660 -10.92 33.74 24.70
CA GLU A 660 -12.13 34.43 24.28
C GLU A 660 -13.37 34.01 25.08
N ALA A 661 -13.51 32.71 25.40
CA ALA A 661 -14.60 32.22 26.25
C ALA A 661 -14.47 32.74 27.70
N GLN A 662 -13.26 32.83 28.24
CA GLN A 662 -13.01 33.43 29.55
C GLN A 662 -13.16 34.96 29.58
N LEU A 663 -12.82 35.65 28.47
CA LEU A 663 -13.05 37.08 28.33
C LEU A 663 -14.55 37.39 28.21
N ASN A 664 -15.31 36.58 27.47
CA ASN A 664 -16.75 36.71 27.33
C ASN A 664 -17.52 36.41 28.65
N LEU A 665 -17.06 35.43 29.43
CA LEU A 665 -17.59 35.15 30.78
C LEU A 665 -17.27 36.26 31.78
N ARG A 666 -16.10 36.91 31.69
CA ARG A 666 -15.76 38.07 32.54
C ARG A 666 -16.50 39.34 32.12
N GLN A 667 -16.83 39.50 30.85
CA GLN A 667 -17.63 40.65 30.37
C GLN A 667 -19.14 40.48 30.71
N SER A 668 -19.66 39.25 30.70
CA SER A 668 -21.04 38.98 31.10
C SER A 668 -21.25 39.06 32.60
N SER A 669 -20.26 38.72 33.43
CA SER A 669 -20.34 38.89 34.89
C SER A 669 -20.08 40.32 35.38
N GLY A 670 -19.41 41.15 34.55
CA GLY A 670 -19.18 42.58 34.86
C GLY A 670 -20.37 43.48 34.50
N ALA A 671 -21.28 43.02 33.63
CA ALA A 671 -22.51 43.77 33.27
C ALA A 671 -23.66 43.61 34.30
N ALA A 672 -23.64 42.50 35.05
CA ALA A 672 -24.70 42.23 36.05
C ALA A 672 -24.50 42.97 37.41
N LEU A 673 -23.41 43.68 37.57
CA LEU A 673 -23.08 44.45 38.81
C LEU A 673 -23.19 45.97 38.63
N LYS A 674 -23.82 46.46 37.56
CA LYS A 674 -24.08 47.88 37.32
C LYS A 674 -25.57 48.25 37.22
N GLU A 675 -26.47 47.31 37.45
CA GLU A 675 -27.90 47.56 37.56
C GLU A 675 -28.51 46.96 38.85
N SER A 676 -27.93 47.33 40.02
CA SER A 676 -28.60 47.20 41.31
C SER A 676 -28.25 48.39 42.20
#